data_4083c3fecbe243a6ddd827d77c311d7a
#
_entry.id   4083c3fecbe243a6ddd827d77c311d7a
#
_cell.length_a   1.000
_cell.length_b   1.000
_cell.length_c   1.000
_cell.angle_alpha   90.00
_cell.angle_beta   90.00
_cell.angle_gamma   90.00
#
_symmetry.space_group_name_H-M   'P 1'
#
loop_
_entity.id
_entity.type
_entity.pdbx_description
1 polymer ?
#
loop_
_entity_poly.entity_id
_entity_poly.type
_entity_poly.pdbx_seq_one_letter_code
_entity_poly.pdbx_strand_id
1 'polypeptide(L)'
;MGVDEQHPDSAYTRITRSARTRLRLLGSAGGQLSGTGPVRLALGQAVAELGALGGMIHVCDPRQGVMRLVASMGLPDNLVAGWETLTDEASAAPVSCVRYGTQVWTPPPPDLPHRAPLSSSGRSSHGDFPPGAGYLPPGSGVASVPVITADGEPVGALSALVEDPDELEDAQCEFLRMIADWVAVYLRPARPTATDVEHERHPLGGDAVGSAVWRMNDGLLALDNQARLTFANPAALKLLGSSAQEALGTVLWDHPAVRDTGMAACHGRAVTTRAPAGFDTRWPGRPGWYHARFDPAPDGLVIHITDITERRMEEAEQSAAQRTAAERVLRMGELTSALAEALTVQDVVKAVADRMLPPFGGTGLICQLIENGRMRIVGSAGYPEEFLEFIQKLMVSEMSAIVQVLSSRSPTFLSTPRQYAEQHPDAAGYLHRSGMKAWAFLPLIASDQQIGYCVVGFSRPRHFSEEDRSLLIALSGLVAQALERARLYDAEHTRAQELQRGLLPRTLPVVPAVTADARYLPASEGVQVGGDWYDLIPLSGERVALVIGDVMGHGLSEAATMGRLRTAVHTLADLELPPDELLTHLNDLVGDLGDDFYATCLYTVYDPVTNRCAFASAGHPPLAIVHPDGTAHFPHVDADPPLGAASPPFETHEVQVPEGSHLVLYTDGLVESSAVDIDEGMARLAQALTRAAAPAADPSGAACASASAPTTLHDPGRLCDAVISALVPEQAATHDDAALLIARTGSLAQDRVVSWALPDGPIAAAEARHHVTEQLSAWHLDELTMTTELLVSELVGNVVRHAKGPPRLRLLYGRTLICEVSDASLTTPRIRRAAETDEGGRGLQLVAALSDRWGTRFSGTGKCIWTEQALPSPAHPAAA
;
A
#
# COMPACT_ATOMS: atom_id res chain seq x y z
N MET A 1 33.24 -22.55 -48.27
CA MET A 1 32.45 -23.58 -47.61
C MET A 1 32.98 -23.63 -46.19
N GLY A 2 32.41 -22.86 -45.34
CA GLY A 2 32.66 -22.85 -43.90
C GLY A 2 31.33 -23.19 -43.24
N VAL A 3 31.34 -24.28 -42.52
CA VAL A 3 30.23 -24.71 -41.67
C VAL A 3 30.33 -23.86 -40.43
N ASP A 4 29.33 -22.99 -40.22
CA ASP A 4 29.13 -22.21 -39.00
C ASP A 4 28.74 -23.17 -37.87
N GLU A 5 29.71 -23.45 -36.99
CA GLU A 5 29.45 -24.03 -35.67
C GLU A 5 28.67 -22.98 -34.88
N GLN A 6 27.36 -23.15 -34.77
CA GLN A 6 26.52 -22.36 -33.84
C GLN A 6 26.92 -22.75 -32.40
N HIS A 7 27.71 -21.89 -31.76
CA HIS A 7 28.04 -21.97 -30.35
C HIS A 7 26.77 -21.81 -29.50
N PRO A 8 26.59 -22.64 -28.45
CA PRO A 8 25.46 -22.53 -27.53
C PRO A 8 25.41 -21.19 -26.75
N ASP A 9 26.46 -20.38 -26.81
CA ASP A 9 26.53 -19.05 -26.16
C ASP A 9 25.67 -17.96 -26.82
N SER A 10 25.22 -18.14 -28.07
CA SER A 10 24.45 -17.09 -28.77
C SER A 10 22.98 -16.99 -28.32
N ALA A 11 22.37 -18.08 -27.87
CA ALA A 11 21.00 -18.12 -27.37
C ALA A 11 20.90 -17.44 -25.99
N TYR A 12 21.90 -17.65 -25.14
CA TYR A 12 21.95 -17.01 -23.80
C TYR A 12 22.08 -15.48 -23.85
N THR A 13 22.48 -14.92 -24.97
CA THR A 13 22.65 -13.47 -25.15
C THR A 13 21.35 -12.77 -25.54
N ARG A 14 20.35 -13.49 -26.03
CA ARG A 14 19.06 -12.96 -26.52
C ARG A 14 17.98 -12.84 -25.45
N ILE A 15 18.12 -13.55 -24.33
CA ILE A 15 17.13 -13.54 -23.24
C ILE A 15 17.40 -12.44 -22.24
N THR A 16 16.36 -12.03 -21.49
CA THR A 16 16.41 -10.98 -20.47
C THR A 16 17.36 -11.34 -19.32
N ARG A 17 17.80 -10.35 -18.56
CA ARG A 17 18.62 -10.57 -17.35
C ARG A 17 17.87 -11.38 -16.30
N SER A 18 16.57 -11.16 -16.16
CA SER A 18 15.68 -11.91 -15.28
C SER A 18 15.59 -13.36 -15.70
N ALA A 19 15.34 -13.62 -16.97
CA ALA A 19 15.27 -14.97 -17.55
C ALA A 19 16.57 -15.79 -17.30
N ARG A 20 17.74 -15.17 -17.44
CA ARG A 20 19.03 -15.82 -17.13
C ARG A 20 19.16 -16.21 -15.66
N THR A 21 18.69 -15.36 -14.75
CA THR A 21 18.71 -15.65 -13.31
C THR A 21 17.80 -16.82 -12.98
N ARG A 22 16.61 -16.89 -13.59
CA ARG A 22 15.65 -18.00 -13.40
C ARG A 22 16.19 -19.33 -13.94
N LEU A 23 16.86 -19.33 -15.10
CA LEU A 23 17.49 -20.53 -15.64
C LEU A 23 18.63 -21.05 -14.76
N ARG A 24 19.42 -20.16 -14.15
CA ARG A 24 20.45 -20.55 -13.17
C ARG A 24 19.86 -21.18 -11.92
N LEU A 25 18.73 -20.66 -11.45
CA LEU A 25 17.98 -21.24 -10.31
C LEU A 25 17.53 -22.66 -10.62
N LEU A 26 17.01 -22.92 -11.83
CA LEU A 26 16.64 -24.25 -12.27
C LEU A 26 17.87 -25.19 -12.33
N GLY A 27 19.00 -24.70 -12.85
CA GLY A 27 20.22 -25.49 -12.90
C GLY A 27 20.74 -25.90 -11.51
N SER A 28 20.63 -25.04 -10.51
CA SER A 28 21.05 -25.32 -9.14
C SER A 28 20.08 -26.24 -8.37
N ALA A 29 18.77 -26.19 -8.69
CA ALA A 29 17.74 -26.96 -8.01
C ALA A 29 17.52 -28.38 -8.57
N GLY A 30 17.97 -28.65 -9.81
CA GLY A 30 17.64 -29.85 -10.53
C GLY A 30 18.18 -31.17 -9.94
N GLY A 31 19.23 -31.11 -9.09
CA GLY A 31 19.80 -32.30 -8.42
C GLY A 31 19.13 -32.69 -7.09
N GLN A 32 18.20 -31.84 -6.57
CA GLN A 32 17.63 -32.00 -5.22
C GLN A 32 16.15 -32.37 -5.18
N LEU A 33 15.47 -32.36 -6.33
CA LEU A 33 14.02 -32.60 -6.42
C LEU A 33 13.72 -33.97 -7.06
N SER A 34 12.82 -34.75 -6.47
CA SER A 34 12.34 -36.03 -7.01
C SER A 34 10.89 -35.94 -7.50
N GLY A 35 10.49 -36.84 -8.40
CA GLY A 35 9.13 -36.92 -8.92
C GLY A 35 8.74 -35.74 -9.84
N THR A 36 7.55 -35.13 -9.62
CA THR A 36 7.03 -34.00 -10.40
C THR A 36 7.54 -32.63 -9.91
N GLY A 37 8.36 -32.59 -8.85
CA GLY A 37 8.90 -31.37 -8.25
C GLY A 37 9.68 -30.48 -9.23
N PRO A 38 10.65 -31.04 -9.98
CA PRO A 38 11.40 -30.30 -11.00
C PRO A 38 10.49 -29.68 -12.07
N VAL A 39 9.52 -30.45 -12.54
CA VAL A 39 8.56 -30.03 -13.59
C VAL A 39 7.71 -28.86 -13.13
N ARG A 40 7.22 -28.90 -11.89
CA ARG A 40 6.47 -27.79 -11.28
C ARG A 40 7.31 -26.55 -11.05
N LEU A 41 8.56 -26.72 -10.63
CA LEU A 41 9.48 -25.59 -10.44
C LEU A 41 9.75 -24.88 -11.78
N ALA A 42 10.01 -25.65 -12.83
CA ALA A 42 10.22 -25.11 -14.18
C ALA A 42 8.99 -24.32 -14.66
N LEU A 43 7.81 -24.88 -14.46
CA LEU A 43 6.55 -24.23 -14.82
C LEU A 43 6.37 -22.91 -14.08
N GLY A 44 6.69 -22.86 -12.77
CA GLY A 44 6.65 -21.65 -11.98
C GLY A 44 7.58 -20.55 -12.48
N GLN A 45 8.79 -20.92 -12.94
CA GLN A 45 9.71 -19.94 -13.53
C GLN A 45 9.21 -19.42 -14.89
N ALA A 46 8.57 -20.27 -15.69
CA ALA A 46 7.98 -19.88 -16.96
C ALA A 46 6.83 -18.87 -16.75
N VAL A 47 5.89 -19.19 -15.87
CA VAL A 47 4.74 -18.33 -15.54
C VAL A 47 5.21 -16.96 -14.99
N ALA A 48 6.18 -16.97 -14.09
CA ALA A 48 6.65 -15.73 -13.45
C ALA A 48 7.47 -14.82 -14.38
N GLU A 49 8.21 -15.36 -15.35
CA GLU A 49 8.98 -14.53 -16.30
C GLU A 49 8.10 -13.90 -17.37
N LEU A 50 7.05 -14.64 -17.80
CA LEU A 50 6.12 -14.18 -18.82
C LEU A 50 5.03 -13.26 -18.27
N GLY A 51 4.90 -13.13 -16.94
CA GLY A 51 3.72 -12.50 -16.34
C GLY A 51 2.43 -13.24 -16.70
N ALA A 52 2.50 -14.55 -16.95
CA ALA A 52 1.39 -15.34 -17.44
C ALA A 52 0.36 -15.58 -16.31
N LEU A 53 -0.93 -15.64 -16.67
CA LEU A 53 -2.01 -16.01 -15.76
C LEU A 53 -1.81 -17.40 -15.16
N GLY A 54 -1.15 -18.28 -15.90
CA GLY A 54 -0.85 -19.64 -15.48
C GLY A 54 -0.17 -20.44 -16.57
N GLY A 55 0.16 -21.70 -16.24
CA GLY A 55 0.81 -22.60 -17.20
C GLY A 55 0.47 -24.07 -16.98
N MET A 56 0.78 -24.88 -17.96
CA MET A 56 0.50 -26.31 -18.01
C MET A 56 1.64 -27.07 -18.70
N ILE A 57 1.89 -28.31 -18.25
CA ILE A 57 2.81 -29.24 -18.93
C ILE A 57 2.03 -30.53 -19.23
N HIS A 58 2.01 -30.88 -20.49
CA HIS A 58 1.42 -32.13 -20.98
C HIS A 58 2.48 -33.09 -21.46
N VAL A 59 2.27 -34.38 -21.28
CA VAL A 59 3.14 -35.47 -21.75
C VAL A 59 2.36 -36.40 -22.66
N CYS A 60 3.01 -36.82 -23.74
CA CYS A 60 2.44 -37.77 -24.70
C CYS A 60 2.39 -39.17 -24.09
N ASP A 61 1.22 -39.84 -24.23
CA ASP A 61 1.08 -41.29 -24.01
C ASP A 61 0.93 -41.98 -25.39
N PRO A 62 2.02 -42.47 -25.97
CA PRO A 62 2.00 -43.03 -27.33
C PRO A 62 1.21 -44.32 -27.43
N ARG A 63 0.84 -44.97 -26.29
CA ARG A 63 0.03 -46.20 -26.30
C ARG A 63 -1.46 -45.90 -26.42
N GLN A 64 -1.89 -44.73 -25.96
CA GLN A 64 -3.30 -44.32 -25.94
C GLN A 64 -3.62 -43.21 -26.96
N GLY A 65 -2.65 -42.64 -27.66
CA GLY A 65 -2.85 -41.52 -28.60
C GLY A 65 -3.38 -40.26 -27.91
N VAL A 66 -2.96 -39.97 -26.70
CA VAL A 66 -3.40 -38.79 -25.91
C VAL A 66 -2.24 -38.09 -25.27
N MET A 67 -2.42 -36.81 -24.98
CA MET A 67 -1.55 -36.04 -24.13
C MET A 67 -2.22 -35.87 -22.75
N ARG A 68 -1.45 -36.15 -21.66
CA ARG A 68 -1.93 -36.03 -20.28
C ARG A 68 -1.27 -34.87 -19.58
N LEU A 69 -2.05 -34.14 -18.82
CA LEU A 69 -1.57 -33.06 -17.96
C LEU A 69 -0.74 -33.64 -16.81
N VAL A 70 0.51 -33.22 -16.68
CA VAL A 70 1.43 -33.65 -15.60
C VAL A 70 1.61 -32.55 -14.53
N ALA A 71 1.52 -31.31 -14.92
CA ALA A 71 1.62 -30.16 -14.01
C ALA A 71 0.79 -28.98 -14.52
N SER A 72 0.17 -28.27 -13.59
CA SER A 72 -0.48 -26.98 -13.80
C SER A 72 -0.12 -26.02 -12.68
N MET A 73 -0.15 -24.71 -12.98
CA MET A 73 0.15 -23.64 -12.01
C MET A 73 -0.61 -22.35 -12.38
N GLY A 74 -1.13 -21.65 -11.37
CA GLY A 74 -1.82 -20.36 -11.55
C GLY A 74 -3.23 -20.44 -12.15
N LEU A 75 -3.72 -21.64 -12.47
CA LEU A 75 -5.01 -21.84 -13.13
C LEU A 75 -6.04 -22.44 -12.15
N PRO A 76 -7.30 -21.99 -12.19
CA PRO A 76 -8.37 -22.55 -11.36
C PRO A 76 -8.76 -23.96 -11.83
N ASP A 77 -9.19 -24.83 -10.89
CA ASP A 77 -9.48 -26.26 -11.14
C ASP A 77 -10.53 -26.50 -12.24
N ASN A 78 -11.53 -25.63 -12.35
CA ASN A 78 -12.54 -25.72 -13.39
C ASN A 78 -11.97 -25.48 -14.80
N LEU A 79 -10.91 -24.75 -14.94
CA LEU A 79 -10.22 -24.54 -16.20
C LEU A 79 -9.27 -25.70 -16.48
N VAL A 80 -8.56 -26.17 -15.47
CA VAL A 80 -7.61 -27.31 -15.58
C VAL A 80 -8.33 -28.59 -16.01
N ALA A 81 -9.53 -28.84 -15.50
CA ALA A 81 -10.31 -30.05 -15.83
C ALA A 81 -10.56 -30.23 -17.35
N GLY A 82 -10.68 -29.14 -18.09
CA GLY A 82 -10.85 -29.21 -19.57
C GLY A 82 -9.56 -29.56 -20.33
N TRP A 83 -8.40 -29.54 -19.65
CA TRP A 83 -7.08 -29.77 -20.24
C TRP A 83 -6.36 -31.01 -19.68
N GLU A 84 -7.02 -31.80 -18.82
CA GLU A 84 -6.40 -32.99 -18.21
C GLU A 84 -5.97 -34.06 -19.23
N THR A 85 -6.75 -34.21 -20.29
CA THR A 85 -6.45 -35.20 -21.35
C THR A 85 -6.85 -34.63 -22.71
N LEU A 86 -5.88 -34.51 -23.60
CA LEU A 86 -6.05 -34.04 -24.97
C LEU A 86 -5.82 -35.20 -25.96
N THR A 87 -6.72 -35.39 -26.91
CA THR A 87 -6.53 -36.38 -27.96
C THR A 87 -5.57 -35.87 -29.03
N ASP A 88 -4.86 -36.76 -29.71
CA ASP A 88 -3.95 -36.38 -30.80
C ASP A 88 -4.65 -35.66 -31.98
N GLU A 89 -5.96 -35.75 -32.10
CA GLU A 89 -6.76 -35.08 -33.14
C GLU A 89 -7.21 -33.67 -32.70
N ALA A 90 -7.01 -33.31 -31.42
CA ALA A 90 -7.45 -32.01 -30.92
C ALA A 90 -6.67 -30.83 -31.57
N SER A 91 -7.41 -29.75 -31.85
CA SER A 91 -6.82 -28.51 -32.41
C SER A 91 -6.21 -27.62 -31.34
N ALA A 92 -5.90 -28.15 -30.19
CA ALA A 92 -5.32 -27.38 -29.06
C ALA A 92 -3.82 -27.07 -29.29
N ALA A 93 -3.37 -25.89 -28.84
CA ALA A 93 -1.96 -25.45 -28.98
C ALA A 93 -0.94 -26.50 -28.51
N PRO A 94 -1.09 -27.16 -27.34
CA PRO A 94 -0.16 -28.21 -26.91
C PRO A 94 -0.04 -29.38 -27.88
N VAL A 95 -1.16 -29.80 -28.44
CA VAL A 95 -1.19 -30.92 -29.42
C VAL A 95 -0.55 -30.51 -30.74
N SER A 96 -0.89 -29.31 -31.22
CA SER A 96 -0.34 -28.77 -32.47
C SER A 96 1.18 -28.54 -32.38
N CYS A 97 1.70 -28.03 -31.25
CA CYS A 97 3.13 -27.81 -31.10
C CYS A 97 3.94 -29.12 -31.08
N VAL A 98 3.41 -30.18 -30.47
CA VAL A 98 4.02 -31.51 -30.49
C VAL A 98 3.97 -32.13 -31.88
N ARG A 99 2.84 -32.04 -32.56
CA ARG A 99 2.65 -32.59 -33.92
C ARG A 99 3.58 -31.99 -34.97
N TYR A 100 3.76 -30.66 -34.89
CA TYR A 100 4.62 -29.96 -35.86
C TYR A 100 6.07 -29.78 -35.38
N GLY A 101 6.38 -30.09 -34.10
CA GLY A 101 7.70 -29.90 -33.51
C GLY A 101 8.15 -28.45 -33.41
N THR A 102 7.19 -27.52 -33.48
CA THR A 102 7.42 -26.07 -33.47
C THR A 102 6.56 -25.38 -32.43
N GLN A 103 6.98 -24.20 -32.03
CA GLN A 103 6.17 -23.32 -31.19
C GLN A 103 4.84 -22.96 -31.85
N VAL A 104 3.79 -22.93 -31.08
CA VAL A 104 2.43 -22.56 -31.53
C VAL A 104 1.87 -21.47 -30.60
N TRP A 105 1.38 -20.39 -31.21
CA TRP A 105 0.61 -19.35 -30.55
C TRP A 105 -0.87 -19.50 -30.95
N THR A 106 -1.75 -19.51 -29.96
CA THR A 106 -3.21 -19.46 -30.19
C THR A 106 -3.70 -18.14 -29.59
N PRO A 107 -4.15 -17.19 -30.44
CA PRO A 107 -4.65 -15.89 -29.95
C PRO A 107 -5.93 -16.05 -29.14
N PRO A 108 -6.30 -15.04 -28.33
CA PRO A 108 -7.57 -15.03 -27.64
C PRO A 108 -8.74 -15.16 -28.62
N PRO A 109 -9.82 -15.88 -28.23
CA PRO A 109 -11.00 -15.96 -29.07
C PRO A 109 -11.61 -14.56 -29.28
N PRO A 110 -12.11 -14.23 -30.48
CA PRO A 110 -12.73 -12.94 -30.76
C PRO A 110 -13.92 -12.71 -29.83
N ASP A 111 -14.04 -11.49 -29.27
CA ASP A 111 -15.15 -11.08 -28.38
C ASP A 111 -16.50 -11.36 -29.05
N LEU A 112 -17.23 -12.32 -28.52
CA LEU A 112 -18.65 -12.50 -28.87
C LEU A 112 -19.47 -11.53 -28.00
N PRO A 113 -20.43 -10.75 -28.56
CA PRO A 113 -21.20 -9.76 -27.82
C PRO A 113 -21.97 -10.40 -26.67
N HIS A 114 -21.95 -9.78 -25.52
CA HIS A 114 -22.54 -10.14 -24.23
C HIS A 114 -23.91 -10.84 -24.40
N ARG A 115 -23.98 -12.11 -24.10
CA ARG A 115 -25.26 -12.79 -23.78
C ARG A 115 -25.50 -12.69 -22.27
N ALA A 116 -26.70 -12.21 -21.93
CA ALA A 116 -27.24 -12.09 -20.60
C ALA A 116 -27.10 -13.38 -19.75
N PRO A 117 -27.10 -13.28 -18.39
CA PRO A 117 -26.96 -14.43 -17.51
C PRO A 117 -28.12 -15.41 -17.70
N LEU A 118 -27.80 -16.67 -18.06
CA LEU A 118 -28.74 -17.76 -18.16
C LEU A 118 -29.24 -18.16 -16.78
N SER A 119 -30.54 -18.00 -16.59
CA SER A 119 -31.29 -18.57 -15.47
C SER A 119 -31.22 -20.10 -15.49
N SER A 120 -31.11 -20.67 -14.30
CA SER A 120 -31.15 -22.11 -14.03
C SER A 120 -32.44 -22.75 -14.55
N SER A 121 -32.38 -23.51 -15.60
CA SER A 121 -33.15 -24.70 -15.92
C SER A 121 -33.17 -24.94 -17.45
N GLY A 122 -32.58 -26.05 -17.91
CA GLY A 122 -32.73 -26.47 -19.30
C GLY A 122 -31.52 -27.27 -19.79
N ARG A 123 -31.66 -28.60 -19.80
CA ARG A 123 -30.83 -29.49 -20.61
C ARG A 123 -30.94 -29.06 -22.07
N SER A 124 -29.79 -28.69 -22.67
CA SER A 124 -29.73 -28.63 -24.14
C SER A 124 -28.40 -29.19 -24.64
N SER A 125 -28.53 -30.18 -25.45
CA SER A 125 -27.71 -30.68 -26.54
C SER A 125 -26.31 -30.10 -26.73
N HIS A 126 -25.33 -31.00 -26.72
CA HIS A 126 -23.95 -30.78 -27.17
C HIS A 126 -23.98 -30.22 -28.62
N GLY A 127 -23.57 -28.96 -28.73
CA GLY A 127 -23.16 -28.36 -29.99
C GLY A 127 -21.63 -28.42 -30.06
N ASP A 128 -21.17 -28.91 -31.22
CA ASP A 128 -19.77 -29.13 -31.57
C ASP A 128 -18.89 -27.91 -31.40
N PHE A 129 -18.18 -27.84 -30.24
CA PHE A 129 -16.95 -27.08 -30.10
C PHE A 129 -15.80 -28.08 -29.97
N PRO A 130 -14.66 -27.85 -30.64
CA PRO A 130 -13.51 -28.73 -30.47
C PRO A 130 -13.06 -28.74 -29.00
N PRO A 131 -12.72 -29.89 -28.40
CA PRO A 131 -12.26 -29.98 -27.03
C PRO A 131 -11.01 -29.14 -26.88
N GLY A 132 -11.04 -28.18 -25.98
CA GLY A 132 -9.93 -27.25 -25.63
C GLY A 132 -10.16 -25.78 -25.95
N ALA A 133 -11.03 -25.38 -26.86
CA ALA A 133 -11.23 -23.99 -27.26
C ALA A 133 -12.26 -23.21 -26.41
N GLY A 134 -13.05 -23.89 -25.58
CA GLY A 134 -14.16 -23.28 -24.82
C GLY A 134 -13.86 -22.82 -23.40
N TYR A 135 -12.62 -22.93 -22.93
CA TYR A 135 -12.25 -22.73 -21.51
C TYR A 135 -11.15 -21.71 -21.25
N LEU A 136 -10.83 -20.85 -22.22
CA LEU A 136 -9.86 -19.78 -21.97
C LEU A 136 -10.56 -18.56 -21.35
N PRO A 137 -9.91 -17.87 -20.38
CA PRO A 137 -10.40 -16.59 -19.90
C PRO A 137 -10.52 -15.60 -21.06
N PRO A 138 -11.54 -14.73 -21.09
CA PRO A 138 -11.68 -13.71 -22.13
C PRO A 138 -10.40 -12.86 -22.21
N GLY A 139 -9.91 -12.63 -23.44
CA GLY A 139 -8.70 -11.84 -23.66
C GLY A 139 -7.36 -12.57 -23.48
N SER A 140 -7.36 -13.89 -23.15
CA SER A 140 -6.11 -14.64 -22.96
C SER A 140 -5.77 -15.53 -24.16
N GLY A 141 -4.48 -15.52 -24.56
CA GLY A 141 -3.90 -16.42 -25.55
C GLY A 141 -3.09 -17.55 -24.93
N VAL A 142 -2.76 -18.59 -25.71
CA VAL A 142 -1.95 -19.73 -25.28
C VAL A 142 -0.69 -19.84 -26.13
N ALA A 143 0.47 -19.71 -25.48
CA ALA A 143 1.77 -20.04 -26.09
C ALA A 143 2.17 -21.45 -25.70
N SER A 144 2.48 -22.31 -26.67
CA SER A 144 2.94 -23.68 -26.43
C SER A 144 4.25 -23.95 -27.14
N VAL A 145 5.21 -24.55 -26.43
CA VAL A 145 6.48 -25.01 -26.97
C VAL A 145 6.63 -26.53 -26.77
N PRO A 146 7.16 -27.29 -27.74
CA PRO A 146 7.33 -28.72 -27.60
C PRO A 146 8.47 -29.03 -26.63
N VAL A 147 8.29 -30.07 -25.81
CA VAL A 147 9.33 -30.65 -24.97
C VAL A 147 9.98 -31.79 -25.76
N ILE A 148 11.22 -31.57 -26.19
CA ILE A 148 11.92 -32.48 -27.09
C ILE A 148 13.08 -33.13 -26.31
N THR A 149 13.18 -34.47 -26.37
CA THR A 149 14.30 -35.20 -25.76
C THR A 149 15.60 -35.03 -26.56
N ALA A 150 16.74 -35.39 -25.96
CA ALA A 150 18.03 -35.35 -26.61
C ALA A 150 18.11 -36.22 -27.89
N ASP A 151 17.22 -37.20 -28.05
CA ASP A 151 17.08 -38.05 -29.21
C ASP A 151 16.24 -37.42 -30.34
N GLY A 152 15.72 -36.18 -30.12
CA GLY A 152 14.92 -35.41 -31.09
C GLY A 152 13.43 -35.73 -31.09
N GLU A 153 12.96 -36.60 -30.19
CA GLU A 153 11.57 -37.00 -30.12
C GLU A 153 10.76 -36.04 -29.22
N PRO A 154 9.61 -35.49 -29.67
CA PRO A 154 8.73 -34.68 -28.85
C PRO A 154 7.98 -35.56 -27.85
N VAL A 155 8.22 -35.35 -26.55
CA VAL A 155 7.61 -36.15 -25.47
C VAL A 155 6.46 -35.40 -24.79
N GLY A 156 6.23 -34.13 -25.11
CA GLY A 156 5.17 -33.34 -24.50
C GLY A 156 5.19 -31.89 -24.93
N ALA A 157 4.44 -31.04 -24.22
CA ALA A 157 4.32 -29.61 -24.44
C ALA A 157 4.34 -28.82 -23.13
N LEU A 158 5.05 -27.70 -23.12
CA LEU A 158 4.97 -26.65 -22.10
C LEU A 158 4.13 -25.50 -22.65
N SER A 159 3.08 -25.13 -21.94
CA SER A 159 2.12 -24.09 -22.36
C SER A 159 1.95 -23.02 -21.30
N ALA A 160 1.89 -21.75 -21.70
CA ALA A 160 1.62 -20.59 -20.86
C ALA A 160 0.37 -19.83 -21.34
N LEU A 161 -0.50 -19.42 -20.42
CA LEU A 161 -1.63 -18.54 -20.67
C LEU A 161 -1.22 -17.10 -20.38
N VAL A 162 -1.36 -16.22 -21.39
CA VAL A 162 -0.95 -14.81 -21.32
C VAL A 162 -2.15 -13.91 -21.61
N GLU A 163 -2.31 -12.81 -20.87
CA GLU A 163 -3.39 -11.83 -21.10
C GLU A 163 -3.16 -10.94 -22.33
N ASP A 164 -1.95 -10.95 -22.88
CA ASP A 164 -1.61 -10.11 -24.02
C ASP A 164 -2.19 -10.69 -25.33
N PRO A 165 -2.92 -9.91 -26.14
CA PRO A 165 -3.41 -10.34 -27.44
C PRO A 165 -2.30 -10.52 -28.48
N ASP A 166 -1.11 -9.97 -28.24
CA ASP A 166 0.02 -10.02 -29.14
C ASP A 166 0.85 -11.31 -28.95
N GLU A 167 1.51 -11.76 -30.02
CA GLU A 167 2.41 -12.89 -29.98
C GLU A 167 3.62 -12.58 -29.07
N LEU A 168 4.08 -13.57 -28.31
CA LEU A 168 5.24 -13.43 -27.43
C LEU A 168 6.48 -12.93 -28.19
N GLU A 169 7.27 -12.08 -27.54
CA GLU A 169 8.54 -11.62 -28.07
C GLU A 169 9.54 -12.78 -28.25
N ASP A 170 10.44 -12.66 -29.22
CA ASP A 170 11.47 -13.66 -29.50
C ASP A 170 12.28 -14.07 -28.26
N ALA A 171 12.56 -13.14 -27.35
CA ALA A 171 13.27 -13.38 -26.11
C ALA A 171 12.46 -14.25 -25.13
N GLN A 172 11.17 -14.07 -25.06
CA GLN A 172 10.23 -14.84 -24.23
C GLN A 172 10.06 -16.25 -24.79
N CYS A 173 9.97 -16.37 -26.11
CA CYS A 173 9.89 -17.63 -26.81
C CYS A 173 11.15 -18.48 -26.61
N GLU A 174 12.33 -17.85 -26.68
CA GLU A 174 13.61 -18.52 -26.46
C GLU A 174 13.74 -19.00 -25.01
N PHE A 175 13.28 -18.19 -24.07
CA PHE A 175 13.26 -18.58 -22.66
C PHE A 175 12.33 -19.80 -22.43
N LEU A 176 11.13 -19.82 -23.00
CA LEU A 176 10.23 -20.98 -22.91
C LEU A 176 10.85 -22.25 -23.48
N ARG A 177 11.57 -22.16 -24.60
CA ARG A 177 12.28 -23.31 -25.18
C ARG A 177 13.34 -23.84 -24.25
N MET A 178 14.17 -22.95 -23.64
CA MET A 178 15.20 -23.38 -22.69
C MET A 178 14.60 -24.05 -21.44
N ILE A 179 13.42 -23.59 -20.97
CA ILE A 179 12.67 -24.27 -19.91
C ILE A 179 12.19 -25.65 -20.38
N ALA A 180 11.64 -25.75 -21.59
CA ALA A 180 11.18 -27.03 -22.16
C ALA A 180 12.33 -28.03 -22.31
N ASP A 181 13.51 -27.61 -22.78
CA ASP A 181 14.71 -28.45 -22.87
C ASP A 181 15.17 -28.93 -21.50
N TRP A 182 15.11 -28.07 -20.48
CA TRP A 182 15.40 -28.45 -19.11
C TRP A 182 14.39 -29.48 -18.58
N VAL A 183 13.08 -29.29 -18.83
CA VAL A 183 12.00 -30.21 -18.44
C VAL A 183 12.15 -31.57 -19.12
N ALA A 184 12.63 -31.61 -20.38
CA ALA A 184 12.79 -32.84 -21.13
C ALA A 184 13.73 -33.86 -20.44
N VAL A 185 14.67 -33.37 -19.62
CA VAL A 185 15.58 -34.24 -18.84
C VAL A 185 14.84 -35.08 -17.80
N TYR A 186 13.72 -34.54 -17.26
CA TYR A 186 12.94 -35.14 -16.18
C TYR A 186 11.72 -35.92 -16.67
N LEU A 187 11.33 -35.78 -17.95
CA LEU A 187 10.16 -36.46 -18.53
C LEU A 187 10.56 -37.71 -19.35
N ARG A 188 11.68 -38.33 -19.09
CA ARG A 188 12.09 -39.59 -19.80
C ARG A 188 11.09 -40.68 -19.51
N PRO A 189 10.46 -41.33 -20.54
CA PRO A 189 9.68 -42.54 -20.34
C PRO A 189 10.58 -43.62 -19.73
N ALA A 190 10.09 -44.25 -18.67
CA ALA A 190 10.78 -45.42 -18.12
C ALA A 190 10.91 -46.49 -19.21
N ARG A 191 12.11 -46.70 -19.74
CA ARG A 191 12.35 -47.87 -20.58
C ARG A 191 12.16 -49.11 -19.71
N PRO A 192 11.34 -50.08 -20.12
CA PRO A 192 11.32 -51.38 -19.45
C PRO A 192 12.69 -52.02 -19.61
N THR A 193 13.37 -52.24 -18.51
CA THR A 193 14.54 -53.12 -18.47
C THR A 193 14.07 -54.51 -18.93
N ALA A 194 14.66 -54.98 -20.00
CA ALA A 194 14.45 -56.33 -20.55
C ALA A 194 14.96 -57.38 -19.57
N THR A 195 14.12 -57.78 -18.63
CA THR A 195 14.32 -58.94 -17.76
C THR A 195 13.00 -59.60 -17.35
N ASP A 196 12.05 -59.66 -18.26
CA ASP A 196 10.84 -60.47 -18.06
C ASP A 196 10.45 -61.20 -19.36
N VAL A 197 11.38 -62.08 -19.79
CA VAL A 197 10.97 -63.13 -20.79
C VAL A 197 11.66 -64.41 -20.34
N GLU A 198 10.84 -65.43 -20.27
CA GLU A 198 11.19 -66.85 -20.01
C GLU A 198 11.13 -67.36 -18.58
N HIS A 199 9.94 -67.54 -18.09
CA HIS A 199 9.65 -68.67 -17.16
C HIS A 199 9.13 -69.84 -17.97
N GLU A 200 10.08 -70.63 -18.45
CA GLU A 200 9.83 -72.02 -18.89
C GLU A 200 9.15 -72.81 -17.76
N ARG A 201 8.01 -73.44 -18.13
CA ARG A 201 7.35 -74.42 -17.28
C ARG A 201 8.27 -75.62 -17.11
N HIS A 202 8.95 -75.64 -15.94
CA HIS A 202 9.49 -76.91 -15.45
C HIS A 202 8.48 -77.54 -14.49
N PRO A 203 8.13 -78.84 -14.62
CA PRO A 203 7.27 -79.53 -13.67
C PRO A 203 8.12 -79.78 -12.42
N LEU A 204 7.98 -78.93 -11.41
CA LEU A 204 8.55 -79.17 -10.09
C LEU A 204 7.74 -80.31 -9.44
N GLY A 205 8.42 -81.40 -9.15
CA GLY A 205 7.84 -82.53 -8.37
C GLY A 205 7.36 -82.07 -6.98
N GLY A 206 6.33 -82.69 -6.43
CA GLY A 206 5.63 -82.32 -5.20
C GLY A 206 6.50 -82.02 -3.98
N ASP A 207 7.73 -82.54 -3.88
CA ASP A 207 8.67 -82.33 -2.78
C ASP A 207 9.33 -80.97 -2.77
N ALA A 208 9.54 -80.34 -3.99
CA ALA A 208 10.18 -79.03 -4.07
C ALA A 208 9.26 -77.90 -3.65
N VAL A 209 7.96 -77.95 -3.97
CA VAL A 209 6.96 -76.99 -3.59
C VAL A 209 6.70 -77.02 -2.10
N GLY A 210 6.61 -78.18 -1.50
CA GLY A 210 6.48 -78.34 -0.04
C GLY A 210 7.66 -77.70 0.69
N SER A 211 8.91 -77.92 0.19
CA SER A 211 10.14 -77.30 0.79
C SER A 211 10.17 -75.82 0.68
N ALA A 212 9.66 -75.23 -0.38
CA ALA A 212 9.57 -73.78 -0.57
C ALA A 212 8.62 -73.15 0.45
N VAL A 213 7.41 -73.72 0.60
CA VAL A 213 6.39 -73.22 1.53
C VAL A 213 6.83 -73.29 3.00
N TRP A 214 7.62 -74.32 3.34
CA TRP A 214 8.23 -74.46 4.68
C TRP A 214 9.32 -73.41 4.95
N ARG A 215 9.91 -72.86 3.98
CA ARG A 215 11.01 -71.84 4.13
C ARG A 215 10.48 -70.39 3.97
N MET A 216 9.17 -70.21 3.71
CA MET A 216 8.59 -68.87 3.61
C MET A 216 8.64 -68.19 4.97
N ASN A 217 9.01 -66.89 4.97
CA ASN A 217 8.96 -66.05 6.16
C ASN A 217 7.52 -65.58 6.48
N ASP A 218 6.67 -65.57 5.47
CA ASP A 218 5.23 -65.29 5.64
C ASP A 218 4.50 -66.51 6.23
N GLY A 219 3.56 -66.25 7.10
CA GLY A 219 2.68 -67.26 7.68
C GLY A 219 1.68 -67.79 6.65
N LEU A 220 1.67 -69.08 6.42
CA LEU A 220 0.68 -69.76 5.60
C LEU A 220 -0.12 -70.73 6.42
N LEU A 221 -1.47 -70.64 6.38
CA LEU A 221 -2.42 -71.47 7.04
C LEU A 221 -3.40 -72.00 5.98
N ALA A 222 -3.76 -73.27 6.04
CA ALA A 222 -4.89 -73.82 5.28
C ALA A 222 -5.96 -74.31 6.24
N LEU A 223 -7.23 -74.05 5.88
CA LEU A 223 -8.41 -74.44 6.70
C LEU A 223 -9.33 -75.31 5.83
N ASP A 224 -9.99 -76.28 6.43
CA ASP A 224 -11.10 -77.01 5.82
C ASP A 224 -12.42 -76.16 5.83
N ASN A 225 -13.46 -76.67 5.26
CA ASN A 225 -14.78 -76.06 5.24
C ASN A 225 -15.43 -75.88 6.64
N GLN A 226 -14.88 -76.44 7.68
CA GLN A 226 -15.29 -76.30 9.07
C GLN A 226 -14.34 -75.36 9.83
N ALA A 227 -13.49 -74.62 9.11
CA ALA A 227 -12.44 -73.73 9.67
C ALA A 227 -11.43 -74.47 10.58
N ARG A 228 -11.20 -75.74 10.40
CA ARG A 228 -10.15 -76.48 11.09
C ARG A 228 -8.85 -76.35 10.33
N LEU A 229 -7.78 -76.14 11.08
CA LEU A 229 -6.45 -75.99 10.53
C LEU A 229 -5.93 -77.32 9.97
N THR A 230 -5.79 -77.38 8.64
CA THR A 230 -5.29 -78.56 7.90
C THR A 230 -3.82 -78.46 7.62
N PHE A 231 -3.30 -77.21 7.51
CA PHE A 231 -1.88 -76.98 7.26
C PHE A 231 -1.41 -75.64 7.94
N ALA A 232 -0.20 -75.62 8.43
CA ALA A 232 0.47 -74.42 8.90
C ALA A 232 1.97 -74.53 8.67
N ASN A 233 2.60 -73.56 8.02
CA ASN A 233 4.03 -73.48 7.89
C ASN A 233 4.71 -72.99 9.20
N PRO A 234 6.04 -73.11 9.35
CA PRO A 234 6.77 -72.70 10.54
C PRO A 234 6.56 -71.25 10.95
N ALA A 235 6.43 -70.30 9.97
CA ALA A 235 6.19 -68.91 10.23
C ALA A 235 4.79 -68.71 10.87
N ALA A 236 3.75 -69.36 10.35
CA ALA A 236 2.38 -69.33 10.90
C ALA A 236 2.32 -69.92 12.29
N LEU A 237 2.96 -71.10 12.51
CA LEU A 237 3.04 -71.74 13.82
C LEU A 237 3.75 -70.82 14.85
N LYS A 238 4.78 -70.10 14.44
CA LYS A 238 5.43 -69.14 15.29
C LYS A 238 4.53 -67.94 15.64
N LEU A 239 3.65 -67.50 14.72
CA LEU A 239 2.66 -66.47 14.98
C LEU A 239 1.58 -66.96 15.93
N LEU A 240 1.11 -68.21 15.77
CA LEU A 240 0.17 -68.83 16.66
C LEU A 240 0.76 -69.13 18.07
N GLY A 241 2.06 -69.28 18.18
CA GLY A 241 2.72 -69.63 19.40
C GLY A 241 2.47 -71.04 19.83
N SER A 242 2.12 -71.95 18.88
CA SER A 242 1.78 -73.36 19.12
C SER A 242 2.59 -74.26 18.22
N SER A 243 2.76 -75.57 18.70
CA SER A 243 3.36 -76.58 17.83
C SER A 243 2.36 -77.09 16.78
N ALA A 244 2.86 -77.75 15.74
CA ALA A 244 2.03 -78.30 14.66
C ALA A 244 1.06 -79.37 15.26
N GLN A 245 1.49 -80.18 16.27
CA GLN A 245 0.68 -81.23 16.90
C GLN A 245 -0.52 -80.62 17.65
N GLU A 246 -0.34 -79.45 18.23
CA GLU A 246 -1.39 -78.79 19.05
C GLU A 246 -2.36 -77.99 18.16
N ALA A 247 -1.87 -77.46 17.05
CA ALA A 247 -2.63 -76.50 16.16
C ALA A 247 -3.44 -77.22 15.10
N LEU A 248 -2.89 -78.26 14.46
CA LEU A 248 -3.57 -78.98 13.42
C LEU A 248 -4.84 -79.70 13.89
N GLY A 249 -5.92 -79.59 13.10
CA GLY A 249 -7.25 -80.20 13.42
C GLY A 249 -8.10 -79.33 14.37
N THR A 250 -7.54 -78.26 14.97
CA THR A 250 -8.34 -77.33 15.82
C THR A 250 -9.05 -76.28 14.94
N VAL A 251 -10.16 -75.74 15.45
CA VAL A 251 -10.83 -74.56 14.80
C VAL A 251 -9.98 -73.34 15.04
N LEU A 252 -9.53 -72.68 13.97
CA LEU A 252 -8.60 -71.54 14.05
C LEU A 252 -9.13 -70.38 14.93
N TRP A 253 -10.42 -70.12 14.93
CA TRP A 253 -11.08 -69.03 15.68
C TRP A 253 -11.10 -69.25 17.20
N ASP A 254 -10.96 -70.51 17.68
CA ASP A 254 -10.87 -70.82 19.05
C ASP A 254 -9.45 -70.63 19.65
N HIS A 255 -8.48 -70.41 18.74
CA HIS A 255 -7.09 -70.19 19.10
C HIS A 255 -6.87 -68.84 19.76
N PRO A 256 -6.24 -68.76 20.97
CA PRO A 256 -6.08 -67.51 21.69
C PRO A 256 -5.36 -66.39 20.90
N ALA A 257 -4.41 -66.74 20.06
CA ALA A 257 -3.63 -65.79 19.23
C ALA A 257 -4.44 -65.16 18.10
N VAL A 258 -5.62 -65.68 17.77
CA VAL A 258 -6.45 -65.26 16.64
C VAL A 258 -7.78 -64.70 17.08
N ARG A 259 -8.29 -65.04 18.23
CA ARG A 259 -9.64 -64.73 18.71
C ARG A 259 -10.01 -63.23 18.58
N ASP A 260 -9.08 -62.34 18.94
CA ASP A 260 -9.32 -60.89 18.95
C ASP A 260 -8.75 -60.11 17.75
N THR A 261 -8.33 -60.80 16.70
CA THR A 261 -7.68 -60.20 15.56
C THR A 261 -8.63 -59.72 14.44
N GLY A 262 -9.92 -60.05 14.51
CA GLY A 262 -10.88 -59.76 13.41
C GLY A 262 -10.81 -60.75 12.26
N MET A 263 -9.97 -61.80 12.31
CA MET A 263 -9.78 -62.80 11.25
C MET A 263 -11.05 -63.59 10.94
N ALA A 264 -11.83 -63.95 12.01
CA ALA A 264 -13.11 -64.66 11.83
C ALA A 264 -14.14 -63.91 10.98
N ALA A 265 -14.22 -62.59 11.13
CA ALA A 265 -15.10 -61.76 10.33
C ALA A 265 -14.64 -61.67 8.82
N CYS A 266 -13.30 -61.61 8.62
CA CYS A 266 -12.73 -61.64 7.28
C CYS A 266 -12.92 -63.01 6.60
N HIS A 267 -12.74 -64.11 7.33
CA HIS A 267 -13.08 -65.47 6.87
C HIS A 267 -14.54 -65.55 6.42
N GLY A 268 -15.51 -65.11 7.25
CA GLY A 268 -16.94 -65.13 6.91
C GLY A 268 -17.20 -64.37 5.61
N ARG A 269 -16.55 -63.23 5.34
CA ARG A 269 -16.65 -62.48 4.09
C ARG A 269 -16.08 -63.26 2.92
N ALA A 270 -14.86 -63.80 3.05
CA ALA A 270 -14.19 -64.54 1.97
C ALA A 270 -15.02 -65.78 1.54
N VAL A 271 -15.56 -66.55 2.48
CA VAL A 271 -16.40 -67.73 2.25
C VAL A 271 -17.72 -67.34 1.61
N THR A 272 -18.40 -66.29 2.11
CA THR A 272 -19.72 -65.85 1.57
C THR A 272 -19.59 -65.28 0.16
N THR A 273 -18.59 -64.47 -0.12
CA THR A 273 -18.42 -63.85 -1.44
C THR A 273 -17.68 -64.75 -2.43
N ARG A 274 -17.05 -65.84 -1.96
CA ARG A 274 -16.15 -66.70 -2.77
C ARG A 274 -15.05 -65.91 -3.47
N ALA A 275 -14.60 -64.81 -2.85
CA ALA A 275 -13.57 -63.91 -3.37
C ALA A 275 -12.50 -63.70 -2.29
N PRO A 276 -11.24 -63.41 -2.67
CA PRO A 276 -10.20 -63.07 -1.74
C PRO A 276 -10.58 -61.87 -0.88
N ALA A 277 -10.34 -61.95 0.43
CA ALA A 277 -10.54 -60.87 1.35
C ALA A 277 -9.27 -60.69 2.19
N GLY A 278 -8.95 -59.48 2.60
CA GLY A 278 -7.80 -59.21 3.42
C GLY A 278 -8.02 -57.97 4.33
N PHE A 279 -7.21 -57.86 5.35
CA PHE A 279 -7.18 -56.71 6.26
C PHE A 279 -5.86 -56.64 7.02
N ASP A 280 -5.53 -55.49 7.50
CA ASP A 280 -4.35 -55.22 8.32
C ASP A 280 -4.73 -55.32 9.79
N THR A 281 -3.93 -56.00 10.61
CA THR A 281 -4.17 -56.17 12.05
C THR A 281 -2.87 -56.13 12.84
N ARG A 282 -2.96 -55.85 14.12
CA ARG A 282 -1.87 -56.11 15.08
C ARG A 282 -2.02 -57.50 15.63
N TRP A 283 -0.90 -58.27 15.68
CA TRP A 283 -0.92 -59.60 16.21
C TRP A 283 -0.80 -59.57 17.75
N PRO A 284 -1.69 -60.24 18.50
CA PRO A 284 -1.62 -60.26 19.96
C PRO A 284 -0.26 -60.73 20.50
N GLY A 285 0.31 -59.95 21.42
CA GLY A 285 1.61 -60.30 22.05
C GLY A 285 2.83 -60.05 21.14
N ARG A 286 2.69 -59.43 19.93
CA ARG A 286 3.81 -59.08 19.06
C ARG A 286 3.75 -57.60 18.67
N PRO A 287 4.88 -56.89 18.74
CA PRO A 287 4.95 -55.53 18.20
C PRO A 287 5.05 -55.61 16.67
N GLY A 288 4.02 -55.21 16.00
CA GLY A 288 4.05 -55.13 14.52
C GLY A 288 2.67 -55.14 13.90
N TRP A 289 2.65 -54.81 12.58
CA TRP A 289 1.47 -54.85 11.76
C TRP A 289 1.56 -56.03 10.81
N TYR A 290 0.48 -56.78 10.67
CA TYR A 290 0.38 -57.95 9.80
C TYR A 290 -0.78 -57.77 8.84
N HIS A 291 -0.57 -58.12 7.58
CA HIS A 291 -1.64 -58.23 6.57
C HIS A 291 -2.08 -59.70 6.52
N ALA A 292 -3.33 -59.98 6.78
CA ALA A 292 -3.92 -61.30 6.64
C ALA A 292 -4.80 -61.34 5.41
N ARG A 293 -4.46 -62.12 4.40
CA ARG A 293 -5.23 -62.34 3.17
C ARG A 293 -5.81 -63.75 3.16
N PHE A 294 -7.08 -63.83 2.83
CA PHE A 294 -7.91 -65.04 2.82
C PHE A 294 -8.27 -65.35 1.39
N ASP A 295 -7.75 -66.46 0.84
CA ASP A 295 -7.99 -66.94 -0.50
C ASP A 295 -8.86 -68.21 -0.44
N PRO A 296 -10.10 -68.15 -0.96
CA PRO A 296 -10.98 -69.35 -1.00
C PRO A 296 -10.41 -70.43 -1.94
N ALA A 297 -10.36 -71.68 -1.45
CA ALA A 297 -9.96 -72.86 -2.19
C ALA A 297 -11.14 -73.84 -2.31
N PRO A 298 -11.14 -74.80 -3.27
CA PRO A 298 -12.25 -75.75 -3.49
C PRO A 298 -12.59 -76.63 -2.28
N ASP A 299 -11.56 -76.88 -1.45
CA ASP A 299 -11.61 -77.78 -0.27
C ASP A 299 -11.50 -77.02 1.02
N GLY A 300 -11.56 -75.68 1.03
CA GLY A 300 -11.47 -74.86 2.20
C GLY A 300 -11.01 -73.45 1.94
N LEU A 301 -9.99 -72.95 2.72
CA LEU A 301 -9.49 -71.57 2.60
C LEU A 301 -7.99 -71.52 2.93
N VAL A 302 -7.24 -70.72 2.22
CA VAL A 302 -5.83 -70.47 2.51
C VAL A 302 -5.67 -69.06 3.06
N ILE A 303 -4.89 -68.87 4.15
CA ILE A 303 -4.63 -67.58 4.76
C ILE A 303 -3.12 -67.28 4.64
N HIS A 304 -2.81 -66.17 4.02
CA HIS A 304 -1.45 -65.62 3.99
C HIS A 304 -1.35 -64.52 5.05
N ILE A 305 -0.29 -64.53 5.85
CA ILE A 305 -0.02 -63.56 6.90
C ILE A 305 1.38 -63.00 6.67
N THR A 306 1.42 -61.76 6.19
CA THR A 306 2.65 -61.06 5.86
C THR A 306 2.92 -59.97 6.93
N ASP A 307 4.16 -59.87 7.41
CA ASP A 307 4.59 -58.74 8.24
C ASP A 307 4.76 -57.50 7.42
N ILE A 308 3.96 -56.47 7.70
CA ILE A 308 3.95 -55.17 6.99
C ILE A 308 4.43 -54.01 7.89
N THR A 309 5.15 -54.34 8.97
CA THR A 309 5.58 -53.35 9.96
C THR A 309 6.49 -52.30 9.33
N GLU A 310 7.51 -52.73 8.60
CA GLU A 310 8.49 -51.85 7.94
C GLU A 310 7.79 -50.94 6.92
N ARG A 311 6.99 -51.49 6.06
CA ARG A 311 6.19 -50.78 5.06
C ARG A 311 5.28 -49.72 5.72
N ARG A 312 4.62 -50.05 6.82
CA ARG A 312 3.77 -49.10 7.56
C ARG A 312 4.57 -47.97 8.22
N MET A 313 5.78 -48.29 8.70
CA MET A 313 6.69 -47.27 9.23
C MET A 313 7.15 -46.30 8.12
N GLU A 314 7.56 -46.82 6.99
CA GLU A 314 7.93 -46.00 5.84
C GLU A 314 6.77 -45.15 5.33
N GLU A 315 5.56 -45.70 5.19
CA GLU A 315 4.35 -44.97 4.83
C GLU A 315 4.03 -43.85 5.82
N ALA A 316 4.20 -44.10 7.14
CA ALA A 316 3.97 -43.13 8.19
C ALA A 316 5.00 -42.00 8.17
N GLU A 317 6.29 -42.33 7.97
CA GLU A 317 7.38 -41.36 7.86
C GLU A 317 7.19 -40.48 6.59
N GLN A 318 6.86 -41.11 5.48
CA GLN A 318 6.57 -40.40 4.22
C GLN A 318 5.35 -39.46 4.34
N SER A 319 4.28 -39.91 5.00
CA SER A 319 3.11 -39.08 5.27
C SER A 319 3.40 -37.94 6.23
N ALA A 320 4.27 -38.13 7.23
CA ALA A 320 4.71 -37.09 8.13
C ALA A 320 5.56 -36.04 7.41
N ALA A 321 6.49 -36.48 6.57
CA ALA A 321 7.32 -35.60 5.74
C ALA A 321 6.48 -34.78 4.75
N GLN A 322 5.49 -35.42 4.09
CA GLN A 322 4.58 -34.73 3.18
C GLN A 322 3.72 -33.67 3.89
N ARG A 323 3.20 -33.97 5.11
CA ARG A 323 2.44 -33.00 5.90
C ARG A 323 3.31 -31.80 6.27
N THR A 324 4.53 -32.06 6.74
CA THR A 324 5.47 -30.98 7.09
C THR A 324 5.81 -30.12 5.88
N ALA A 325 6.01 -30.72 4.70
CA ALA A 325 6.26 -29.99 3.46
C ALA A 325 5.06 -29.15 3.03
N ALA A 326 3.83 -29.71 3.12
CA ALA A 326 2.61 -28.99 2.78
C ALA A 326 2.35 -27.81 3.72
N GLU A 327 2.59 -27.98 5.04
CA GLU A 327 2.49 -26.89 6.01
C GLU A 327 3.48 -25.75 5.71
N ARG A 328 4.71 -26.10 5.29
CA ARG A 328 5.71 -25.09 4.90
C ARG A 328 5.29 -24.29 3.68
N VAL A 329 4.79 -24.97 2.64
CA VAL A 329 4.30 -24.31 1.41
C VAL A 329 3.15 -23.35 1.73
N LEU A 330 2.21 -23.78 2.58
CA LEU A 330 1.10 -22.93 3.01
C LEU A 330 1.60 -21.64 3.69
N ARG A 331 2.53 -21.79 4.65
CA ARG A 331 3.10 -20.65 5.38
C ARG A 331 3.93 -19.73 4.51
N MET A 332 4.63 -20.29 3.52
CA MET A 332 5.31 -19.45 2.51
C MET A 332 4.32 -18.65 1.69
N GLY A 333 3.20 -19.24 1.29
CA GLY A 333 2.12 -18.55 0.61
C GLY A 333 1.55 -17.39 1.43
N GLU A 334 1.29 -17.63 2.71
CA GLU A 334 0.80 -16.60 3.64
C GLU A 334 1.78 -15.44 3.81
N LEU A 335 3.08 -15.73 3.91
CA LEU A 335 4.10 -14.67 3.98
C LEU A 335 4.20 -13.90 2.67
N THR A 336 4.20 -14.58 1.53
CA THR A 336 4.27 -13.94 0.22
C THR A 336 3.07 -13.02 0.00
N SER A 337 1.85 -13.44 0.39
CA SER A 337 0.66 -12.60 0.33
C SER A 337 0.80 -11.37 1.23
N ALA A 338 1.21 -11.56 2.49
CA ALA A 338 1.40 -10.45 3.41
C ALA A 338 2.48 -9.46 2.94
N LEU A 339 3.57 -9.95 2.34
CA LEU A 339 4.60 -9.10 1.75
C LEU A 339 4.12 -8.37 0.49
N ALA A 340 3.20 -8.96 -0.27
CA ALA A 340 2.61 -8.31 -1.44
C ALA A 340 1.67 -7.16 -1.05
N GLU A 341 0.93 -7.32 0.03
CA GLU A 341 0.01 -6.32 0.58
C GLU A 341 0.72 -5.18 1.35
N ALA A 342 1.95 -5.44 1.83
CA ALA A 342 2.72 -4.46 2.60
C ALA A 342 3.13 -3.27 1.72
N LEU A 343 2.67 -2.07 2.07
CA LEU A 343 2.97 -0.82 1.37
C LEU A 343 4.17 -0.10 1.96
N THR A 344 4.28 -0.06 3.29
CA THR A 344 5.36 0.65 3.99
C THR A 344 6.46 -0.30 4.47
N VAL A 345 7.64 0.24 4.77
CA VAL A 345 8.73 -0.53 5.39
C VAL A 345 8.31 -1.15 6.72
N GLN A 346 7.47 -0.47 7.48
CA GLN A 346 6.95 -0.97 8.76
C GLN A 346 6.03 -2.18 8.56
N ASP A 347 5.15 -2.17 7.55
CA ASP A 347 4.28 -3.30 7.23
C ASP A 347 5.08 -4.53 6.84
N VAL A 348 6.13 -4.36 6.03
CA VAL A 348 7.03 -5.44 5.65
C VAL A 348 7.71 -6.04 6.87
N VAL A 349 8.26 -5.22 7.77
CA VAL A 349 8.93 -5.70 9.00
C VAL A 349 7.96 -6.45 9.89
N LYS A 350 6.73 -5.95 10.03
CA LYS A 350 5.66 -6.60 10.79
C LYS A 350 5.28 -7.94 10.16
N ALA A 351 5.06 -8.00 8.85
CA ALA A 351 4.77 -9.24 8.15
C ALA A 351 5.87 -10.29 8.33
N VAL A 352 7.14 -9.87 8.29
CA VAL A 352 8.30 -10.75 8.53
C VAL A 352 8.31 -11.24 9.99
N ALA A 353 8.11 -10.36 10.96
CA ALA A 353 8.09 -10.72 12.38
C ALA A 353 6.96 -11.70 12.70
N ASP A 354 5.75 -11.45 12.19
CA ASP A 354 4.55 -12.23 12.51
C ASP A 354 4.48 -13.56 11.75
N ARG A 355 4.96 -13.62 10.50
CA ARG A 355 4.78 -14.77 9.60
C ARG A 355 6.06 -15.57 9.33
N MET A 356 7.25 -14.92 9.32
CA MET A 356 8.52 -15.60 9.06
C MET A 356 9.16 -16.17 10.33
N LEU A 357 9.19 -15.45 11.45
CA LEU A 357 9.89 -15.91 12.64
C LEU A 357 9.31 -17.21 13.24
N PRO A 358 7.97 -17.34 13.48
CA PRO A 358 7.42 -18.50 14.19
C PRO A 358 7.70 -19.85 13.53
N PRO A 359 7.60 -20.01 12.20
CA PRO A 359 7.88 -21.29 11.52
C PRO A 359 9.30 -21.80 11.72
N PHE A 360 10.25 -20.88 11.88
CA PHE A 360 11.65 -21.23 12.14
C PHE A 360 12.00 -21.29 13.62
N GLY A 361 11.05 -20.98 14.51
CA GLY A 361 11.34 -20.84 15.94
C GLY A 361 12.26 -19.66 16.24
N GLY A 362 12.29 -18.68 15.35
CA GLY A 362 12.96 -17.39 15.55
C GLY A 362 12.24 -16.60 16.63
N THR A 363 13.01 -15.91 17.45
CA THR A 363 12.49 -15.09 18.56
C THR A 363 12.89 -13.63 18.45
N GLY A 364 13.78 -13.29 17.51
CA GLY A 364 14.23 -11.94 17.27
C GLY A 364 14.44 -11.64 15.79
N LEU A 365 14.16 -10.42 15.40
CA LEU A 365 14.36 -9.87 14.05
C LEU A 365 14.99 -8.50 14.17
N ILE A 366 15.99 -8.21 13.35
CA ILE A 366 16.48 -6.86 13.09
C ILE A 366 16.63 -6.72 11.58
N CYS A 367 15.96 -5.74 11.00
CA CYS A 367 16.13 -5.34 9.61
C CYS A 367 16.88 -4.01 9.57
N GLN A 368 17.99 -3.98 8.84
CA GLN A 368 18.75 -2.75 8.61
C GLN A 368 18.93 -2.51 7.11
N LEU A 369 18.72 -1.27 6.70
CA LEU A 369 18.92 -0.82 5.33
C LEU A 369 20.13 0.13 5.24
N ILE A 370 20.71 0.18 4.04
CA ILE A 370 21.80 1.11 3.71
C ILE A 370 21.17 2.39 3.16
N GLU A 371 21.28 3.49 3.91
CA GLU A 371 20.79 4.80 3.50
C GLU A 371 21.95 5.81 3.54
N ASN A 372 22.22 6.44 2.41
CA ASN A 372 23.30 7.42 2.28
C ASN A 372 24.67 6.93 2.83
N GLY A 373 24.96 5.64 2.63
CA GLY A 373 26.20 5.00 3.11
C GLY A 373 26.24 4.69 4.60
N ARG A 374 25.13 4.85 5.32
CA ARG A 374 24.96 4.49 6.73
C ARG A 374 23.95 3.37 6.89
N MET A 375 24.11 2.57 7.93
CA MET A 375 23.15 1.54 8.29
C MET A 375 22.10 2.14 9.24
N ARG A 376 20.84 1.91 8.93
CA ARG A 376 19.70 2.32 9.75
C ARG A 376 18.82 1.11 10.08
N ILE A 377 18.49 0.93 11.35
CA ILE A 377 17.47 -0.05 11.76
C ILE A 377 16.12 0.48 11.27
N VAL A 378 15.48 -0.26 10.38
CA VAL A 378 14.16 0.08 9.84
C VAL A 378 13.04 -0.67 10.55
N GLY A 379 13.40 -1.72 11.30
CA GLY A 379 12.48 -2.41 12.17
C GLY A 379 13.13 -3.55 12.92
N SER A 380 12.52 -3.92 14.04
CA SER A 380 13.00 -4.96 14.94
C SER A 380 11.84 -5.60 15.69
N ALA A 381 12.04 -6.85 16.11
CA ALA A 381 11.14 -7.57 17.00
C ALA A 381 11.95 -8.48 17.93
N GLY A 382 11.52 -8.66 19.17
CA GLY A 382 12.09 -9.62 20.12
C GLY A 382 13.49 -9.34 20.66
N TYR A 383 14.06 -8.14 20.35
CA TYR A 383 15.31 -7.68 20.94
C TYR A 383 15.04 -6.58 21.97
N PRO A 384 15.84 -6.50 23.07
CA PRO A 384 15.75 -5.42 24.05
C PRO A 384 16.06 -4.05 23.42
N GLU A 385 15.32 -3.01 23.79
CA GLU A 385 15.48 -1.65 23.26
C GLU A 385 16.89 -1.10 23.53
N GLU A 386 17.40 -1.32 24.73
CA GLU A 386 18.77 -0.93 25.11
C GLU A 386 19.85 -1.55 24.20
N PHE A 387 19.59 -2.78 23.70
CA PHE A 387 20.49 -3.44 22.76
C PHE A 387 20.40 -2.79 21.37
N LEU A 388 19.20 -2.46 20.90
CA LEU A 388 18.98 -1.80 19.61
C LEU A 388 19.62 -0.41 19.58
N GLU A 389 19.44 0.39 20.62
CA GLU A 389 20.11 1.68 20.75
C GLU A 389 21.65 1.55 20.78
N PHE A 390 22.15 0.51 21.43
CA PHE A 390 23.58 0.27 21.50
C PHE A 390 24.14 -0.07 20.11
N ILE A 391 23.55 -1.03 19.39
CA ILE A 391 24.05 -1.42 18.06
C ILE A 391 23.90 -0.31 17.03
N GLN A 392 22.91 0.56 17.18
CA GLN A 392 22.72 1.69 16.26
C GLN A 392 23.82 2.76 16.40
N LYS A 393 24.48 2.81 17.55
CA LYS A 393 25.62 3.71 17.81
C LYS A 393 26.95 3.14 17.34
N LEU A 394 27.02 1.81 17.09
CA LEU A 394 28.23 1.16 16.60
C LEU A 394 28.51 1.50 15.14
N MET A 395 29.78 1.66 14.81
CA MET A 395 30.21 1.71 13.41
C MET A 395 30.08 0.33 12.76
N VAL A 396 29.68 0.28 11.50
CA VAL A 396 29.56 -0.99 10.76
C VAL A 396 30.90 -1.77 10.80
N SER A 397 32.03 -1.06 10.73
CA SER A 397 33.37 -1.63 10.82
C SER A 397 33.65 -2.35 12.15
N GLU A 398 32.92 -2.05 13.21
CA GLU A 398 33.03 -2.68 14.53
C GLU A 398 32.18 -3.95 14.67
N MET A 399 31.43 -4.30 13.60
CA MET A 399 30.52 -5.44 13.57
C MET A 399 30.95 -6.43 12.48
N SER A 400 32.00 -7.21 12.75
CA SER A 400 32.65 -8.09 11.76
C SER A 400 31.71 -9.10 11.10
N ALA A 401 30.71 -9.62 11.81
CA ALA A 401 29.69 -10.49 11.23
C ALA A 401 28.86 -9.79 10.13
N ILE A 402 28.56 -8.52 10.35
CA ILE A 402 27.80 -7.70 9.39
C ILE A 402 28.71 -7.33 8.22
N VAL A 403 29.94 -6.92 8.49
CA VAL A 403 30.94 -6.63 7.44
C VAL A 403 31.11 -7.84 6.53
N GLN A 404 31.17 -9.05 7.09
CA GLN A 404 31.28 -10.29 6.32
C GLN A 404 30.08 -10.47 5.39
N VAL A 405 28.84 -10.34 5.88
CA VAL A 405 27.63 -10.51 5.08
C VAL A 405 27.53 -9.43 4.00
N LEU A 406 27.91 -8.20 4.31
CA LEU A 406 27.91 -7.10 3.35
C LEU A 406 28.95 -7.28 2.25
N SER A 407 30.17 -7.75 2.59
CA SER A 407 31.25 -7.92 1.63
C SER A 407 31.12 -9.18 0.78
N SER A 408 30.69 -10.30 1.39
CA SER A 408 30.54 -11.59 0.68
C SER A 408 29.23 -11.72 -0.07
N ARG A 409 28.24 -10.88 0.21
CA ARG A 409 26.85 -11.01 -0.26
C ARG A 409 26.26 -12.40 0.02
N SER A 410 26.74 -13.07 1.03
CA SER A 410 26.40 -14.44 1.39
C SER A 410 25.89 -14.51 2.83
N PRO A 411 24.91 -15.37 3.12
CA PRO A 411 24.38 -15.51 4.46
C PRO A 411 25.41 -16.11 5.41
N THR A 412 25.35 -15.71 6.67
CA THR A 412 26.16 -16.26 7.75
C THR A 412 25.27 -16.88 8.82
N PHE A 413 25.52 -18.12 9.20
CA PHE A 413 24.75 -18.86 10.19
C PHE A 413 25.62 -19.21 11.40
N LEU A 414 25.23 -18.74 12.57
CA LEU A 414 25.97 -18.92 13.82
C LEU A 414 25.10 -19.70 14.79
N SER A 415 25.45 -20.94 15.00
CA SER A 415 24.66 -21.93 15.73
C SER A 415 24.71 -21.78 17.26
N THR A 416 25.79 -21.16 17.77
CA THR A 416 26.01 -20.95 19.22
C THR A 416 26.72 -19.63 19.50
N PRO A 417 26.60 -19.07 20.71
CA PRO A 417 27.35 -17.88 21.13
C PRO A 417 28.88 -18.10 21.09
N ARG A 418 29.32 -19.33 21.36
CA ARG A 418 30.73 -19.71 21.30
C ARG A 418 31.27 -19.61 19.88
N GLN A 419 30.56 -20.19 18.93
CA GLN A 419 30.90 -20.09 17.49
C GLN A 419 30.94 -18.62 17.04
N TYR A 420 29.96 -17.83 17.49
CA TYR A 420 29.94 -16.40 17.15
C TYR A 420 31.19 -15.68 17.69
N ALA A 421 31.50 -15.86 18.96
CA ALA A 421 32.68 -15.21 19.57
C ALA A 421 34.04 -15.71 18.99
N GLU A 422 34.11 -16.96 18.55
CA GLU A 422 35.31 -17.53 17.90
C GLU A 422 35.51 -16.96 16.50
N GLN A 423 34.42 -16.77 15.70
CA GLN A 423 34.49 -16.22 14.36
C GLN A 423 34.53 -14.69 14.33
N HIS A 424 33.90 -14.04 15.31
CA HIS A 424 33.75 -12.59 15.41
C HIS A 424 34.06 -12.13 16.86
N PRO A 425 35.34 -12.01 17.21
CA PRO A 425 35.77 -11.68 18.59
C PRO A 425 35.29 -10.31 19.09
N ASP A 426 35.08 -9.34 18.19
CA ASP A 426 34.49 -8.02 18.47
C ASP A 426 33.09 -8.11 19.07
N ALA A 427 32.30 -9.12 18.68
CA ALA A 427 30.96 -9.33 19.17
C ALA A 427 30.90 -9.83 20.62
N ALA A 428 31.98 -10.43 21.15
CA ALA A 428 32.00 -11.04 22.47
C ALA A 428 31.56 -10.07 23.59
N GLY A 429 31.84 -8.76 23.45
CA GLY A 429 31.51 -7.74 24.42
C GLY A 429 30.03 -7.39 24.51
N TYR A 430 29.22 -7.71 23.51
CA TYR A 430 27.81 -7.31 23.46
C TYR A 430 26.81 -8.43 23.19
N LEU A 431 27.25 -9.63 22.81
CA LEU A 431 26.38 -10.79 22.52
C LEU A 431 25.39 -11.11 23.64
N HIS A 432 25.84 -11.00 24.90
CA HIS A 432 25.01 -11.30 26.07
C HIS A 432 23.83 -10.33 26.22
N ARG A 433 23.93 -9.11 25.67
CA ARG A 433 22.86 -8.09 25.72
C ARG A 433 21.72 -8.40 24.75
N SER A 434 21.99 -9.17 23.70
CA SER A 434 21.00 -9.49 22.67
C SER A 434 19.89 -10.45 23.16
N GLY A 435 20.16 -11.23 24.21
CA GLY A 435 19.25 -12.30 24.67
C GLY A 435 19.21 -13.52 23.76
N MET A 436 19.90 -13.51 22.62
CA MET A 436 19.87 -14.59 21.62
C MET A 436 21.03 -15.59 21.82
N LYS A 437 20.86 -16.79 21.28
CA LYS A 437 21.82 -17.89 21.39
C LYS A 437 22.24 -18.51 20.03
N ALA A 438 21.53 -18.16 18.96
CA ALA A 438 21.92 -18.48 17.58
C ALA A 438 21.42 -17.36 16.64
N TRP A 439 22.05 -17.19 15.48
CA TRP A 439 21.75 -16.10 14.55
C TRP A 439 21.87 -16.57 13.10
N ALA A 440 20.98 -16.07 12.26
CA ALA A 440 21.11 -16.10 10.81
C ALA A 440 21.20 -14.66 10.31
N PHE A 441 22.35 -14.29 9.76
CA PHE A 441 22.59 -13.03 9.08
C PHE A 441 22.30 -13.21 7.60
N LEU A 442 21.32 -12.53 7.08
CA LEU A 442 20.82 -12.72 5.72
C LEU A 442 21.00 -11.41 4.94
N PRO A 443 21.70 -11.41 3.82
CA PRO A 443 21.82 -10.24 2.98
C PRO A 443 20.47 -9.95 2.33
N LEU A 444 20.09 -8.69 2.29
CA LEU A 444 18.93 -8.21 1.56
C LEU A 444 19.41 -7.68 0.21
N ILE A 445 19.12 -8.44 -0.84
CA ILE A 445 19.56 -8.14 -2.20
C ILE A 445 18.32 -8.01 -3.08
N ALA A 446 18.11 -6.82 -3.64
CA ALA A 446 17.05 -6.53 -4.59
C ALA A 446 17.66 -5.98 -5.88
N SER A 447 17.21 -6.44 -7.05
CA SER A 447 17.71 -6.00 -8.36
C SER A 447 19.24 -6.00 -8.49
N ASP A 448 19.90 -7.06 -7.96
CA ASP A 448 21.36 -7.23 -7.91
C ASP A 448 22.10 -6.19 -7.04
N GLN A 449 21.37 -5.34 -6.31
CA GLN A 449 21.94 -4.41 -5.35
C GLN A 449 21.67 -4.88 -3.92
N GLN A 450 22.69 -4.76 -3.08
CA GLN A 450 22.54 -5.03 -1.66
C GLN A 450 21.98 -3.79 -0.99
N ILE A 451 20.72 -3.88 -0.55
CA ILE A 451 20.00 -2.80 0.10
C ILE A 451 20.18 -2.79 1.62
N GLY A 452 20.66 -3.92 2.18
CA GLY A 452 20.82 -4.05 3.61
C GLY A 452 21.06 -5.48 4.06
N TYR A 453 20.68 -5.79 5.27
CA TYR A 453 20.66 -7.14 5.82
C TYR A 453 19.57 -7.31 6.87
N CYS A 454 19.22 -8.59 7.09
CA CYS A 454 18.26 -9.00 8.12
C CYS A 454 18.95 -9.98 9.06
N VAL A 455 18.75 -9.84 10.36
CA VAL A 455 19.23 -10.76 11.38
C VAL A 455 18.05 -11.46 12.03
N VAL A 456 18.00 -12.79 11.89
CA VAL A 456 17.04 -13.62 12.62
C VAL A 456 17.76 -14.20 13.84
N GLY A 457 17.25 -13.90 15.03
CA GLY A 457 17.78 -14.35 16.29
C GLY A 457 16.96 -15.48 16.90
N PHE A 458 17.62 -16.39 17.62
CA PHE A 458 17.01 -17.53 18.27
C PHE A 458 17.41 -17.55 19.75
N SER A 459 16.45 -17.73 20.65
CA SER A 459 16.68 -17.76 22.10
C SER A 459 17.37 -19.04 22.59
N ARG A 460 17.53 -20.05 21.74
CA ARG A 460 18.23 -21.31 22.02
C ARG A 460 19.29 -21.57 20.96
N PRO A 461 20.39 -22.29 21.29
CA PRO A 461 21.32 -22.77 20.28
C PRO A 461 20.59 -23.60 19.23
N ARG A 462 20.93 -23.44 17.96
CA ARG A 462 20.25 -24.09 16.83
C ARG A 462 21.26 -24.57 15.79
N HIS A 463 21.11 -25.81 15.36
CA HIS A 463 21.76 -26.29 14.14
C HIS A 463 20.90 -25.91 12.93
N PHE A 464 21.49 -25.29 11.92
CA PHE A 464 20.80 -24.92 10.69
C PHE A 464 21.03 -26.04 9.65
N SER A 465 19.99 -26.78 9.32
CA SER A 465 20.02 -27.75 8.21
C SER A 465 20.22 -27.04 6.86
N GLU A 466 20.62 -27.77 5.84
CA GLU A 466 20.71 -27.21 4.48
C GLU A 466 19.36 -26.70 4.00
N GLU A 467 18.29 -27.36 4.37
CA GLU A 467 16.92 -26.97 4.07
C GLU A 467 16.55 -25.65 4.76
N ASP A 468 16.86 -25.50 6.07
CA ASP A 468 16.64 -24.24 6.80
C ASP A 468 17.41 -23.08 6.15
N ARG A 469 18.66 -23.32 5.77
CA ARG A 469 19.51 -22.32 5.11
C ARG A 469 18.93 -21.88 3.78
N SER A 470 18.59 -22.85 2.92
CA SER A 470 18.03 -22.57 1.58
C SER A 470 16.73 -21.79 1.67
N LEU A 471 15.86 -22.15 2.63
CA LEU A 471 14.58 -21.48 2.82
C LEU A 471 14.75 -20.05 3.37
N LEU A 472 15.61 -19.84 4.37
CA LEU A 472 15.89 -18.51 4.90
C LEU A 472 16.52 -17.58 3.84
N ILE A 473 17.37 -18.13 2.96
CA ILE A 473 17.95 -17.39 1.83
C ILE A 473 16.85 -16.99 0.83
N ALA A 474 15.98 -17.92 0.46
CA ALA A 474 14.89 -17.63 -0.46
C ALA A 474 13.95 -16.55 0.09
N LEU A 475 13.59 -16.67 1.39
CA LEU A 475 12.75 -15.68 2.08
C LEU A 475 13.43 -14.31 2.18
N SER A 476 14.75 -14.26 2.43
CA SER A 476 15.47 -12.97 2.48
C SER A 476 15.41 -12.23 1.15
N GLY A 477 15.38 -12.94 0.02
CA GLY A 477 15.18 -12.36 -1.29
C GLY A 477 13.80 -11.74 -1.48
N LEU A 478 12.75 -12.44 -1.03
CA LEU A 478 11.38 -11.91 -1.05
C LEU A 478 11.24 -10.67 -0.13
N VAL A 479 11.80 -10.75 1.07
CA VAL A 479 11.84 -9.62 2.01
C VAL A 479 12.60 -8.44 1.42
N ALA A 480 13.72 -8.67 0.75
CA ALA A 480 14.48 -7.61 0.11
C ALA A 480 13.68 -6.90 -0.98
N GLN A 481 12.97 -7.65 -1.84
CA GLN A 481 12.12 -7.07 -2.87
C GLN A 481 10.96 -6.26 -2.27
N ALA A 482 10.32 -6.78 -1.22
CA ALA A 482 9.25 -6.07 -0.53
C ALA A 482 9.75 -4.79 0.14
N LEU A 483 10.90 -4.84 0.83
CA LEU A 483 11.50 -3.67 1.47
C LEU A 483 11.96 -2.61 0.46
N GLU A 484 12.49 -3.01 -0.69
CA GLU A 484 12.89 -2.05 -1.74
C GLU A 484 11.67 -1.33 -2.32
N ARG A 485 10.59 -2.08 -2.61
CA ARG A 485 9.33 -1.49 -3.05
C ARG A 485 8.76 -0.53 -2.00
N ALA A 486 8.68 -0.98 -0.75
CA ALA A 486 8.16 -0.17 0.36
C ALA A 486 9.02 1.08 0.60
N ARG A 487 10.36 0.98 0.51
CA ARG A 487 11.27 2.11 0.64
C ARG A 487 11.08 3.16 -0.45
N LEU A 488 10.85 2.72 -1.69
CA LEU A 488 10.56 3.61 -2.80
C LEU A 488 9.22 4.33 -2.56
N TYR A 489 8.22 3.59 -2.11
CA TYR A 489 6.91 4.14 -1.76
C TYR A 489 7.03 5.18 -0.62
N ASP A 490 7.69 4.83 0.49
CA ASP A 490 7.89 5.75 1.63
C ASP A 490 8.67 7.02 1.21
N ALA A 491 9.69 6.85 0.34
CA ALA A 491 10.48 7.98 -0.15
C ALA A 491 9.66 8.90 -1.07
N GLU A 492 8.82 8.35 -1.92
CA GLU A 492 7.92 9.10 -2.79
C GLU A 492 6.85 9.83 -1.97
N HIS A 493 6.25 9.12 -1.02
CA HIS A 493 5.28 9.71 -0.10
C HIS A 493 5.87 10.86 0.73
N THR A 494 7.07 10.68 1.29
CA THR A 494 7.75 11.73 2.04
C THR A 494 8.04 12.96 1.18
N ARG A 495 8.52 12.75 -0.06
CA ARG A 495 8.77 13.86 -1.01
C ARG A 495 7.49 14.60 -1.36
N ALA A 496 6.41 13.85 -1.58
CA ALA A 496 5.11 14.42 -1.88
C ALA A 496 4.62 15.30 -0.72
N GLN A 497 4.70 14.81 0.52
CA GLN A 497 4.35 15.59 1.72
C GLN A 497 5.26 16.82 1.93
N GLU A 498 6.56 16.71 1.67
CA GLU A 498 7.48 17.85 1.77
C GLU A 498 7.16 18.93 0.75
N LEU A 499 6.81 18.58 -0.48
CA LEU A 499 6.34 19.49 -1.51
C LEU A 499 5.06 20.21 -1.08
N GLN A 500 4.06 19.48 -0.62
CA GLN A 500 2.79 20.01 -0.16
C GLN A 500 2.98 21.00 1.02
N ARG A 501 3.76 20.61 2.04
CA ARG A 501 4.13 21.51 3.14
C ARG A 501 4.88 22.76 2.68
N GLY A 502 5.65 22.66 1.61
CA GLY A 502 6.35 23.79 1.00
C GLY A 502 5.42 24.76 0.26
N LEU A 503 4.27 24.28 -0.21
CA LEU A 503 3.26 25.08 -0.89
C LEU A 503 2.29 25.79 0.08
N LEU A 504 2.11 25.31 1.30
CA LEU A 504 1.27 25.90 2.32
C LEU A 504 2.01 26.98 3.15
N PRO A 505 1.30 27.91 3.81
CA PRO A 505 1.94 28.89 4.70
C PRO A 505 2.65 28.20 5.85
N ARG A 506 3.93 28.51 6.05
CA ARG A 506 4.69 27.99 7.21
C ARG A 506 4.20 28.55 8.54
N THR A 507 3.79 29.80 8.53
CA THR A 507 3.21 30.52 9.67
C THR A 507 2.22 31.52 9.13
N LEU A 508 1.09 31.67 9.79
CA LEU A 508 0.14 32.74 9.48
C LEU A 508 0.71 34.08 9.97
N PRO A 509 0.53 35.16 9.20
CA PRO A 509 0.98 36.48 9.60
C PRO A 509 0.18 36.96 10.85
N VAL A 510 0.88 37.63 11.75
CA VAL A 510 0.25 38.21 12.93
C VAL A 510 -0.42 39.53 12.56
N VAL A 511 -1.70 39.61 12.73
CA VAL A 511 -2.54 40.79 12.45
C VAL A 511 -3.25 41.22 13.74
N PRO A 512 -3.20 42.50 14.13
CA PRO A 512 -3.75 42.93 15.44
C PRO A 512 -5.26 42.65 15.60
N ALA A 513 -6.00 42.76 14.52
CA ALA A 513 -7.44 42.63 14.53
C ALA A 513 -7.96 41.19 14.41
N VAL A 514 -7.08 40.22 14.17
CA VAL A 514 -7.45 38.82 13.98
C VAL A 514 -6.39 37.92 14.59
N THR A 515 -6.80 36.99 15.42
CA THR A 515 -5.96 35.86 15.85
C THR A 515 -6.43 34.62 15.11
N ALA A 516 -5.55 33.97 14.36
CA ALA A 516 -5.91 32.81 13.55
C ALA A 516 -4.98 31.62 13.79
N ASP A 517 -5.51 30.44 13.64
CA ASP A 517 -4.76 29.19 13.56
C ASP A 517 -5.37 28.28 12.49
N ALA A 518 -4.58 27.37 11.96
CA ALA A 518 -5.01 26.47 10.91
C ALA A 518 -4.51 25.05 11.17
N ARG A 519 -5.22 24.08 10.63
CA ARG A 519 -4.81 22.68 10.58
C ARG A 519 -4.97 22.15 9.17
N TYR A 520 -4.05 21.31 8.80
CA TYR A 520 -4.06 20.56 7.55
C TYR A 520 -3.91 19.08 7.85
N LEU A 521 -4.83 18.27 7.36
CA LEU A 521 -4.87 16.82 7.53
C LEU A 521 -4.72 16.20 6.15
N PRO A 522 -3.56 15.61 5.82
CA PRO A 522 -3.40 14.93 4.55
C PRO A 522 -4.19 13.63 4.51
N ALA A 523 -4.67 13.23 3.33
CA ALA A 523 -5.31 11.95 3.10
C ALA A 523 -4.42 10.79 3.57
N SER A 524 -5.04 9.78 4.18
CA SER A 524 -4.32 8.65 4.78
C SER A 524 -3.99 7.53 3.77
N GLU A 525 -4.67 7.47 2.64
CA GLU A 525 -4.51 6.44 1.62
C GLU A 525 -3.75 6.96 0.39
N GLY A 526 -2.56 6.41 0.16
CA GLY A 526 -1.78 6.61 -1.08
C GLY A 526 -0.66 7.66 -1.00
N VAL A 527 0.15 7.73 -2.07
CA VAL A 527 1.24 8.71 -2.28
C VAL A 527 0.65 9.98 -2.90
N GLN A 528 -0.43 10.50 -2.36
CA GLN A 528 -1.15 11.58 -3.02
C GLN A 528 -0.87 12.91 -2.32
N VAL A 529 -0.63 13.93 -3.12
CA VAL A 529 -0.50 15.32 -2.67
C VAL A 529 -1.84 15.97 -2.88
N GLY A 530 -2.40 16.60 -1.84
CA GLY A 530 -3.71 17.20 -1.91
C GLY A 530 -3.79 18.52 -2.67
N GLY A 531 -5.00 18.85 -3.07
CA GLY A 531 -5.39 20.09 -3.72
C GLY A 531 -5.75 21.23 -2.78
N ASP A 532 -5.91 20.95 -1.49
CA ASP A 532 -6.37 21.89 -0.47
C ASP A 532 -5.34 22.97 -0.13
N TRP A 533 -5.79 24.21 0.02
CA TRP A 533 -4.96 25.28 0.56
C TRP A 533 -5.77 26.24 1.43
N TYR A 534 -5.05 26.97 2.25
CA TYR A 534 -5.56 28.11 3.01
C TYR A 534 -4.52 29.24 3.03
N ASP A 535 -4.96 30.47 3.26
CA ASP A 535 -4.08 31.61 3.48
C ASP A 535 -4.75 32.68 4.35
N LEU A 536 -3.92 33.51 4.98
CA LEU A 536 -4.32 34.71 5.68
C LEU A 536 -3.46 35.88 5.13
N ILE A 537 -4.13 36.84 4.52
CA ILE A 537 -3.47 37.94 3.79
C ILE A 537 -3.82 39.26 4.46
N PRO A 538 -2.84 39.98 5.03
CA PRO A 538 -3.07 41.33 5.54
C PRO A 538 -3.37 42.29 4.39
N LEU A 539 -4.47 43.02 4.51
CA LEU A 539 -4.88 44.06 3.58
C LEU A 539 -4.69 45.46 4.18
N SER A 540 -4.91 46.49 3.38
CA SER A 540 -4.90 47.86 3.87
C SER A 540 -6.03 48.13 4.89
N GLY A 541 -5.87 49.17 5.72
CA GLY A 541 -6.87 49.52 6.70
C GLY A 541 -7.06 48.54 7.84
N GLU A 542 -6.00 47.75 8.17
CA GLU A 542 -6.00 46.65 9.14
C GLU A 542 -7.02 45.55 8.78
N ARG A 543 -7.54 45.53 7.54
CA ARG A 543 -8.39 44.45 7.05
C ARG A 543 -7.59 43.19 6.81
N VAL A 544 -8.25 42.07 6.80
CA VAL A 544 -7.66 40.75 6.63
C VAL A 544 -8.47 39.94 5.63
N ALA A 545 -7.81 39.38 4.63
CA ALA A 545 -8.41 38.34 3.82
C ALA A 545 -8.10 36.97 4.40
N LEU A 546 -9.12 36.12 4.49
CA LEU A 546 -9.05 34.71 4.81
C LEU A 546 -9.44 33.93 3.56
N VAL A 547 -8.66 32.96 3.19
CA VAL A 547 -8.85 32.20 1.96
C VAL A 547 -8.75 30.73 2.28
N ILE A 548 -9.64 29.96 1.69
CA ILE A 548 -9.54 28.51 1.64
C ILE A 548 -10.05 28.01 0.29
N GLY A 549 -9.51 26.94 -0.20
CA GLY A 549 -9.97 26.36 -1.45
C GLY A 549 -9.42 24.95 -1.63
N ASP A 550 -9.94 24.27 -2.64
CA ASP A 550 -9.57 22.92 -3.01
C ASP A 550 -9.53 22.78 -4.53
N VAL A 551 -8.48 22.17 -5.06
CA VAL A 551 -8.33 21.81 -6.49
C VAL A 551 -8.83 20.38 -6.68
N MET A 552 -9.83 20.22 -7.53
CA MET A 552 -10.46 18.92 -7.79
C MET A 552 -9.44 17.87 -8.26
N GLY A 553 -9.40 16.72 -7.56
CA GLY A 553 -8.45 15.64 -7.79
C GLY A 553 -7.25 15.68 -6.84
N HIS A 554 -6.31 14.78 -7.06
CA HIS A 554 -5.16 14.59 -6.18
C HIS A 554 -3.91 14.23 -6.99
N GLY A 555 -2.77 14.73 -6.57
CA GLY A 555 -1.50 14.44 -7.19
C GLY A 555 -0.60 15.66 -7.35
N LEU A 556 0.53 15.47 -8.02
CA LEU A 556 1.52 16.54 -8.22
C LEU A 556 1.01 17.67 -9.12
N SER A 557 0.14 17.36 -10.10
CA SER A 557 -0.47 18.34 -11.00
C SER A 557 -1.41 19.27 -10.24
N GLU A 558 -2.26 18.68 -9.37
CA GLU A 558 -3.24 19.37 -8.55
C GLU A 558 -2.56 20.24 -7.50
N ALA A 559 -1.51 19.74 -6.85
CA ALA A 559 -0.70 20.52 -5.92
C ALA A 559 0.04 21.69 -6.61
N ALA A 560 0.55 21.48 -7.83
CA ALA A 560 1.16 22.56 -8.59
C ALA A 560 0.12 23.64 -8.98
N THR A 561 -1.09 23.22 -9.33
CA THR A 561 -2.23 24.11 -9.62
C THR A 561 -2.65 24.87 -8.35
N MET A 562 -2.78 24.20 -7.22
CA MET A 562 -3.04 24.79 -5.91
C MET A 562 -2.01 25.89 -5.58
N GLY A 563 -0.72 25.62 -5.75
CA GLY A 563 0.35 26.61 -5.52
C GLY A 563 0.25 27.83 -6.43
N ARG A 564 -0.18 27.65 -7.69
CA ARG A 564 -0.44 28.74 -8.65
C ARG A 564 -1.65 29.57 -8.23
N LEU A 565 -2.76 28.91 -7.87
CA LEU A 565 -3.98 29.59 -7.43
C LEU A 565 -3.74 30.36 -6.14
N ARG A 566 -3.10 29.78 -5.15
CA ARG A 566 -2.71 30.47 -3.91
C ARG A 566 -1.89 31.73 -4.18
N THR A 567 -0.89 31.63 -5.08
CA THR A 567 -0.04 32.77 -5.44
C THR A 567 -0.86 33.84 -6.18
N ALA A 568 -1.78 33.44 -7.06
CA ALA A 568 -2.66 34.33 -7.76
C ALA A 568 -3.60 35.07 -6.81
N VAL A 569 -4.22 34.35 -5.86
CA VAL A 569 -5.05 34.96 -4.81
C VAL A 569 -4.27 36.01 -4.03
N HIS A 570 -3.05 35.68 -3.59
CA HIS A 570 -2.22 36.63 -2.85
C HIS A 570 -1.93 37.88 -3.67
N THR A 571 -1.60 37.71 -4.96
CA THR A 571 -1.31 38.84 -5.88
C THR A 571 -2.56 39.70 -6.16
N LEU A 572 -3.74 39.06 -6.34
CA LEU A 572 -5.00 39.75 -6.57
C LEU A 572 -5.51 40.46 -5.31
N ALA A 573 -5.27 39.88 -4.14
CA ALA A 573 -5.60 40.50 -2.84
C ALA A 573 -4.79 41.79 -2.62
N ASP A 574 -3.54 41.84 -3.05
CA ASP A 574 -2.72 43.06 -3.01
C ASP A 574 -3.29 44.19 -3.91
N LEU A 575 -4.09 43.84 -4.91
CA LEU A 575 -4.81 44.82 -5.73
C LEU A 575 -6.09 45.36 -5.06
N GLU A 576 -6.45 44.82 -3.87
CA GLU A 576 -7.60 45.22 -3.09
C GLU A 576 -8.95 45.08 -3.81
N LEU A 577 -9.06 44.05 -4.67
CA LEU A 577 -10.29 43.78 -5.42
C LEU A 577 -11.40 43.32 -4.49
N PRO A 578 -12.67 43.63 -4.79
CA PRO A 578 -13.81 43.01 -4.13
C PRO A 578 -13.79 41.48 -4.30
N PRO A 579 -14.42 40.71 -3.36
CA PRO A 579 -14.38 39.24 -3.44
C PRO A 579 -14.90 38.65 -4.75
N ASP A 580 -15.97 39.18 -5.31
CA ASP A 580 -16.56 38.77 -6.60
C ASP A 580 -15.63 39.02 -7.80
N GLU A 581 -14.97 40.16 -7.85
CA GLU A 581 -13.99 40.49 -8.90
C GLU A 581 -12.74 39.59 -8.79
N LEU A 582 -12.26 39.32 -7.56
CA LEU A 582 -11.12 38.45 -7.33
C LEU A 582 -11.41 37.02 -7.81
N LEU A 583 -12.59 36.46 -7.45
CA LEU A 583 -12.98 35.13 -7.92
C LEU A 583 -13.19 35.09 -9.43
N THR A 584 -13.68 36.18 -10.05
CA THR A 584 -13.80 36.28 -11.51
C THR A 584 -12.41 36.15 -12.19
N HIS A 585 -11.41 36.85 -11.67
CA HIS A 585 -10.04 36.74 -12.21
C HIS A 585 -9.41 35.36 -11.97
N LEU A 586 -9.71 34.73 -10.83
CA LEU A 586 -9.28 33.37 -10.57
C LEU A 586 -9.96 32.37 -11.52
N ASN A 587 -11.25 32.55 -11.78
CA ASN A 587 -11.98 31.71 -12.73
C ASN A 587 -11.38 31.78 -14.13
N ASP A 588 -11.04 32.98 -14.62
CA ASP A 588 -10.35 33.16 -15.91
C ASP A 588 -9.01 32.41 -15.91
N LEU A 589 -8.25 32.51 -14.82
CA LEU A 589 -6.98 31.82 -14.68
C LEU A 589 -7.11 30.29 -14.68
N VAL A 590 -8.15 29.74 -14.04
CA VAL A 590 -8.42 28.29 -14.08
C VAL A 590 -8.83 27.86 -15.48
N GLY A 591 -9.66 28.64 -16.18
CA GLY A 591 -10.04 28.40 -17.57
C GLY A 591 -8.84 28.35 -18.52
N ASP A 592 -7.81 29.19 -18.28
CA ASP A 592 -6.56 29.18 -19.04
C ASP A 592 -5.68 27.93 -18.79
N LEU A 593 -5.95 27.16 -17.71
CA LEU A 593 -5.21 25.92 -17.43
C LEU A 593 -5.69 24.74 -18.26
N GLY A 594 -6.92 24.76 -18.76
CA GLY A 594 -7.55 23.73 -19.58
C GLY A 594 -8.93 23.32 -19.06
N ASP A 595 -9.70 22.65 -19.90
CA ASP A 595 -11.10 22.30 -19.65
C ASP A 595 -11.29 21.24 -18.54
N ASP A 596 -10.23 20.59 -18.10
CA ASP A 596 -10.27 19.53 -17.09
C ASP A 596 -9.92 20.00 -15.67
N PHE A 597 -9.61 21.30 -15.49
CA PHE A 597 -9.23 21.87 -14.21
C PHE A 597 -10.40 22.60 -13.56
N TYR A 598 -10.72 22.19 -12.35
CA TYR A 598 -11.73 22.84 -11.52
C TYR A 598 -11.18 23.06 -10.11
N ALA A 599 -11.64 24.11 -9.43
CA ALA A 599 -11.27 24.34 -8.06
C ALA A 599 -12.43 25.01 -7.29
N THR A 600 -12.55 24.72 -6.02
CA THR A 600 -13.43 25.45 -5.12
C THR A 600 -12.64 26.55 -4.41
N CYS A 601 -13.25 27.68 -4.10
CA CYS A 601 -12.60 28.76 -3.38
C CYS A 601 -13.60 29.60 -2.60
N LEU A 602 -13.31 29.84 -1.31
CA LEU A 602 -13.97 30.83 -0.48
C LEU A 602 -12.98 31.95 -0.15
N TYR A 603 -13.27 33.14 -0.60
CA TYR A 603 -12.48 34.34 -0.32
C TYR A 603 -13.29 35.30 0.59
N THR A 604 -12.74 35.62 1.75
CA THR A 604 -13.42 36.32 2.84
C THR A 604 -12.58 37.49 3.30
N VAL A 605 -13.13 38.71 3.35
CA VAL A 605 -12.47 39.92 3.84
C VAL A 605 -13.14 40.42 5.11
N TYR A 606 -12.42 40.47 6.21
CA TYR A 606 -12.88 41.01 7.48
C TYR A 606 -12.36 42.46 7.66
N ASP A 607 -13.24 43.37 7.97
CA ASP A 607 -12.95 44.80 8.30
C ASP A 607 -13.14 45.01 9.82
N PRO A 608 -12.09 45.20 10.61
CA PRO A 608 -12.14 45.38 12.04
C PRO A 608 -12.66 46.76 12.48
N VAL A 609 -12.76 47.71 11.55
CA VAL A 609 -13.31 49.05 11.85
C VAL A 609 -14.82 49.04 11.81
N THR A 610 -15.38 48.31 10.83
CA THR A 610 -16.84 48.20 10.65
C THR A 610 -17.43 46.94 11.26
N ASN A 611 -16.61 46.03 11.70
CA ASN A 611 -16.96 44.67 12.11
C ASN A 611 -17.81 43.95 11.04
N ARG A 612 -17.47 44.15 9.76
CA ARG A 612 -18.11 43.50 8.63
C ARG A 612 -17.22 42.47 8.00
N CYS A 613 -17.84 41.41 7.55
CA CYS A 613 -17.21 40.38 6.76
C CYS A 613 -17.88 40.35 5.38
N ALA A 614 -17.08 40.62 4.32
CA ALA A 614 -17.49 40.48 2.94
C ALA A 614 -16.85 39.22 2.36
N PHE A 615 -17.64 38.38 1.70
CA PHE A 615 -17.13 37.14 1.14
C PHE A 615 -17.84 36.75 -0.16
N ALA A 616 -17.15 35.96 -0.97
CA ALA A 616 -17.68 35.29 -2.16
C ALA A 616 -17.18 33.84 -2.19
N SER A 617 -18.01 32.95 -2.72
CA SER A 617 -17.71 31.50 -2.80
C SER A 617 -17.81 31.04 -4.24
N ALA A 618 -16.88 30.21 -4.68
CA ALA A 618 -16.92 29.49 -5.95
C ALA A 618 -16.99 27.99 -5.66
N GLY A 619 -18.20 27.44 -5.51
CA GLY A 619 -18.44 26.03 -5.26
C GLY A 619 -17.88 25.47 -3.93
N HIS A 620 -17.45 26.35 -3.01
CA HIS A 620 -16.82 25.94 -1.75
C HIS A 620 -17.84 25.82 -0.61
N PRO A 621 -17.61 24.93 0.38
CA PRO A 621 -18.45 24.86 1.57
C PRO A 621 -18.65 26.22 2.24
N PRO A 622 -19.83 26.48 2.84
CA PRO A 622 -20.17 27.79 3.36
C PRO A 622 -19.34 28.18 4.59
N LEU A 623 -19.04 29.49 4.71
CA LEU A 623 -18.44 30.07 5.91
C LEU A 623 -19.26 29.74 7.15
N ALA A 624 -18.66 29.26 8.22
CA ALA A 624 -19.27 29.15 9.52
C ALA A 624 -18.83 30.32 10.41
N ILE A 625 -19.78 30.90 11.14
CA ILE A 625 -19.53 31.99 12.09
C ILE A 625 -19.95 31.52 13.48
N VAL A 626 -18.97 31.51 14.42
CA VAL A 626 -19.27 31.22 15.82
C VAL A 626 -19.33 32.55 16.59
N HIS A 627 -20.47 32.88 17.09
CA HIS A 627 -20.67 34.10 17.86
C HIS A 627 -20.07 34.02 19.27
N PRO A 628 -19.81 35.15 19.94
CA PRO A 628 -19.26 35.16 21.30
C PRO A 628 -20.13 34.44 22.35
N ASP A 629 -21.41 34.25 22.07
CA ASP A 629 -22.35 33.46 22.89
C ASP A 629 -22.21 31.94 22.67
N GLY A 630 -21.33 31.50 21.73
CA GLY A 630 -21.10 30.10 21.38
C GLY A 630 -22.04 29.53 20.33
N THR A 631 -22.95 30.33 19.79
CA THR A 631 -23.84 29.89 18.70
C THR A 631 -23.08 29.83 17.36
N ALA A 632 -23.19 28.72 16.65
CA ALA A 632 -22.65 28.57 15.32
C ALA A 632 -23.72 28.85 14.26
N HIS A 633 -23.42 29.68 13.28
CA HIS A 633 -24.29 30.11 12.20
C HIS A 633 -23.60 29.96 10.85
N PHE A 634 -24.32 29.45 9.85
CA PHE A 634 -23.92 29.45 8.46
C PHE A 634 -24.76 30.49 7.70
N PRO A 635 -24.13 31.55 7.17
CA PRO A 635 -24.87 32.50 6.32
C PRO A 635 -25.44 31.75 5.11
N HIS A 636 -26.74 31.95 4.87
CA HIS A 636 -27.39 31.36 3.72
C HIS A 636 -27.01 32.12 2.46
N VAL A 637 -26.33 31.44 1.54
CA VAL A 637 -25.86 31.98 0.27
C VAL A 637 -26.18 30.96 -0.81
N ASP A 638 -26.68 31.45 -1.95
CA ASP A 638 -26.82 30.56 -3.10
C ASP A 638 -25.44 30.08 -3.58
N ALA A 639 -25.33 28.81 -3.89
CA ALA A 639 -24.08 28.19 -4.27
C ALA A 639 -23.71 28.59 -5.72
N ASP A 640 -22.60 29.31 -5.88
CA ASP A 640 -21.99 29.54 -7.18
C ASP A 640 -21.22 28.29 -7.63
N PRO A 641 -21.12 28.04 -8.94
CA PRO A 641 -20.31 26.92 -9.46
C PRO A 641 -18.81 27.07 -9.12
N PRO A 642 -18.06 25.95 -9.09
CA PRO A 642 -16.62 25.99 -8.92
C PRO A 642 -15.91 26.82 -10.01
N LEU A 643 -14.70 27.29 -9.69
CA LEU A 643 -13.80 27.92 -10.65
C LEU A 643 -13.52 26.95 -11.81
N GLY A 644 -13.50 27.47 -13.03
CA GLY A 644 -13.36 26.68 -14.27
C GLY A 644 -14.69 26.19 -14.84
N ALA A 645 -15.73 25.98 -13.99
CA ALA A 645 -17.09 25.66 -14.42
C ALA A 645 -18.05 26.85 -14.38
N ALA A 646 -17.65 27.93 -13.70
CA ALA A 646 -18.48 29.10 -13.49
C ALA A 646 -18.55 30.02 -14.73
N SER A 647 -19.73 30.60 -14.90
CA SER A 647 -19.90 31.74 -15.82
C SER A 647 -20.12 32.99 -14.94
N PRO A 648 -19.15 33.91 -14.87
CA PRO A 648 -19.25 35.12 -14.06
C PRO A 648 -20.50 35.93 -14.37
N PRO A 649 -21.03 36.80 -13.47
CA PRO A 649 -20.36 37.26 -12.23
C PRO A 649 -20.61 36.36 -11.01
N PHE A 650 -19.63 36.33 -10.11
CA PHE A 650 -19.81 35.86 -8.74
C PHE A 650 -20.51 36.96 -7.92
N GLU A 651 -21.02 36.61 -6.75
CA GLU A 651 -21.72 37.57 -5.89
C GLU A 651 -20.98 37.78 -4.57
N THR A 652 -20.74 39.06 -4.19
CA THR A 652 -20.21 39.39 -2.86
C THR A 652 -21.33 39.53 -1.85
N HIS A 653 -21.25 38.75 -0.77
CA HIS A 653 -22.15 38.80 0.37
C HIS A 653 -21.49 39.52 1.55
N GLU A 654 -22.28 40.26 2.30
CA GLU A 654 -21.82 40.97 3.49
C GLU A 654 -22.61 40.52 4.75
N VAL A 655 -21.90 40.28 5.84
CA VAL A 655 -22.46 39.93 7.13
C VAL A 655 -21.81 40.73 8.24
N GLN A 656 -22.58 41.12 9.23
CA GLN A 656 -22.07 41.77 10.44
C GLN A 656 -21.54 40.70 11.41
N VAL A 657 -20.27 40.85 11.81
CA VAL A 657 -19.58 39.89 12.67
C VAL A 657 -19.20 40.60 13.99
N PRO A 658 -19.88 40.32 15.11
CA PRO A 658 -19.50 40.91 16.38
C PRO A 658 -18.06 40.61 16.77
N GLU A 659 -17.42 41.54 17.50
CA GLU A 659 -16.09 41.33 18.05
C GLU A 659 -16.02 40.07 18.92
N GLY A 660 -14.95 39.29 18.80
CA GLY A 660 -14.74 38.01 19.50
C GLY A 660 -15.43 36.81 18.86
N SER A 661 -16.13 36.99 17.71
CA SER A 661 -16.61 35.87 16.89
C SER A 661 -15.46 35.09 16.24
N HIS A 662 -15.72 33.85 15.84
CA HIS A 662 -14.78 33.07 15.03
C HIS A 662 -15.34 32.90 13.62
N LEU A 663 -14.53 33.21 12.63
CA LEU A 663 -14.73 32.86 11.23
C LEU A 663 -14.07 31.51 11.02
N VAL A 664 -14.86 30.51 10.59
CA VAL A 664 -14.40 29.12 10.38
C VAL A 664 -14.54 28.76 8.92
N LEU A 665 -13.42 28.56 8.27
CA LEU A 665 -13.32 28.15 6.88
C LEU A 665 -12.78 26.70 6.86
N TYR A 666 -13.32 25.84 6.03
CA TYR A 666 -13.00 24.42 6.00
C TYR A 666 -13.27 23.84 4.62
N THR A 667 -12.49 22.84 4.22
CA THR A 667 -12.71 22.08 2.97
C THR A 667 -13.67 20.92 3.22
N ASP A 668 -14.21 20.38 2.15
CA ASP A 668 -15.18 19.27 2.18
C ASP A 668 -14.65 18.00 2.84
N GLY A 669 -13.34 17.67 2.68
CA GLY A 669 -12.72 16.54 3.34
C GLY A 669 -12.83 16.53 4.88
N LEU A 670 -13.17 17.67 5.51
CA LEU A 670 -13.47 17.73 6.94
C LEU A 670 -14.89 17.28 7.28
N VAL A 671 -15.84 17.46 6.38
CA VAL A 671 -17.28 17.27 6.59
C VAL A 671 -17.90 16.19 5.73
N GLU A 672 -17.24 15.78 4.66
CA GLU A 672 -17.65 14.74 3.72
C GLU A 672 -16.79 13.48 3.84
N SER A 673 -17.38 12.31 3.70
CA SER A 673 -16.67 11.04 3.62
C SER A 673 -17.55 10.01 2.90
N SER A 674 -17.01 8.84 2.59
CA SER A 674 -17.76 7.73 2.00
C SER A 674 -19.00 7.29 2.82
N ALA A 675 -19.06 7.66 4.11
CA ALA A 675 -20.14 7.28 5.04
C ALA A 675 -21.03 8.46 5.49
N VAL A 676 -20.63 9.70 5.22
CA VAL A 676 -21.29 10.93 5.74
C VAL A 676 -21.37 11.92 4.61
N ASP A 677 -22.58 12.35 4.25
CA ASP A 677 -22.76 13.41 3.27
C ASP A 677 -22.47 14.80 3.87
N ILE A 678 -22.26 15.78 3.01
CA ILE A 678 -21.86 17.14 3.39
C ILE A 678 -22.87 17.82 4.34
N ASP A 679 -24.15 17.59 4.18
CA ASP A 679 -25.19 18.23 5.04
C ASP A 679 -25.13 17.67 6.47
N GLU A 680 -25.00 16.36 6.62
CA GLU A 680 -24.79 15.71 7.92
C GLU A 680 -23.46 16.13 8.54
N GLY A 681 -22.37 16.20 7.73
CA GLY A 681 -21.06 16.66 8.17
C GLY A 681 -21.08 18.10 8.67
N MET A 682 -21.73 19.02 7.97
CA MET A 682 -21.92 20.41 8.41
C MET A 682 -22.71 20.50 9.71
N ALA A 683 -23.74 19.66 9.87
CA ALA A 683 -24.49 19.60 11.13
C ALA A 683 -23.61 19.12 12.29
N ARG A 684 -22.73 18.14 12.06
CA ARG A 684 -21.73 17.67 13.03
C ARG A 684 -20.69 18.76 13.36
N LEU A 685 -20.22 19.49 12.34
CA LEU A 685 -19.33 20.64 12.53
C LEU A 685 -19.97 21.72 13.40
N ALA A 686 -21.23 22.10 13.13
CA ALA A 686 -21.98 23.05 13.95
C ALA A 686 -22.08 22.61 15.42
N GLN A 687 -22.33 21.32 15.64
CA GLN A 687 -22.37 20.76 17.00
C GLN A 687 -21.00 20.77 17.68
N ALA A 688 -19.92 20.42 16.93
CA ALA A 688 -18.56 20.44 17.46
C ALA A 688 -18.14 21.85 17.86
N LEU A 689 -18.38 22.84 16.98
CA LEU A 689 -18.13 24.25 17.24
C LEU A 689 -18.90 24.76 18.47
N THR A 690 -20.19 24.48 18.56
CA THR A 690 -21.04 24.90 19.69
C THR A 690 -20.58 24.26 21.01
N ARG A 691 -20.19 22.96 20.99
CA ARG A 691 -19.71 22.28 22.20
C ARG A 691 -18.36 22.82 22.65
N ALA A 692 -17.43 23.05 21.69
CA ALA A 692 -16.13 23.58 22.01
C ALA A 692 -16.17 25.03 22.49
N ALA A 693 -17.18 25.79 22.04
CA ALA A 693 -17.44 27.17 22.45
C ALA A 693 -18.17 27.27 23.79
N ALA A 694 -18.84 26.20 24.25
CA ALA A 694 -19.54 26.21 25.52
C ALA A 694 -18.56 26.39 26.70
N PRO A 695 -18.84 27.24 27.68
CA PRO A 695 -18.02 27.37 28.88
C PRO A 695 -17.96 26.01 29.60
N ALA A 696 -16.78 25.58 30.00
CA ALA A 696 -16.60 24.31 30.71
C ALA A 696 -17.47 24.35 31.98
N ALA A 697 -18.48 23.47 32.04
CA ALA A 697 -19.28 23.30 33.24
C ALA A 697 -18.37 22.70 34.33
N ASP A 698 -18.07 23.47 35.35
CA ASP A 698 -17.33 23.05 36.51
C ASP A 698 -18.12 21.94 37.24
N PRO A 699 -17.64 20.70 37.34
CA PRO A 699 -18.38 19.62 37.99
C PRO A 699 -18.45 19.79 39.50
N SER A 700 -17.80 20.79 40.08
CA SER A 700 -17.81 21.07 41.50
C SER A 700 -18.48 22.45 41.80
N GLY A 701 -19.76 22.51 41.89
CA GLY A 701 -20.62 23.66 42.19
C GLY A 701 -20.17 24.63 43.29
N ALA A 702 -18.91 25.07 43.32
CA ALA A 702 -18.34 26.05 44.22
C ALA A 702 -18.06 27.35 43.45
N ALA A 703 -18.91 28.32 43.60
CA ALA A 703 -18.71 29.70 43.16
C ALA A 703 -17.48 30.31 43.85
N CYS A 704 -16.34 30.22 43.23
CA CYS A 704 -15.17 31.04 43.54
C CYS A 704 -14.94 32.04 42.40
N ALA A 705 -15.39 33.30 42.66
CA ALA A 705 -15.03 34.43 41.84
C ALA A 705 -13.55 34.77 42.04
N SER A 706 -12.66 34.16 41.24
CA SER A 706 -11.34 34.72 40.99
C SER A 706 -10.63 33.97 39.87
N ALA A 707 -10.18 34.69 38.84
CA ALA A 707 -9.25 34.37 37.79
C ALA A 707 -9.77 33.39 36.73
N SER A 708 -10.20 33.95 35.62
CA SER A 708 -10.36 33.48 34.27
C SER A 708 -9.54 32.22 33.94
N ALA A 709 -10.18 31.03 34.01
CA ALA A 709 -9.76 29.91 33.21
C ALA A 709 -9.91 30.32 31.73
N PRO A 710 -8.92 30.12 30.86
CA PRO A 710 -9.04 30.46 29.46
C PRO A 710 -10.11 29.53 28.86
N THR A 711 -11.27 30.11 28.56
CA THR A 711 -12.31 29.45 27.76
C THR A 711 -11.67 29.10 26.40
N THR A 712 -11.96 27.91 25.86
CA THR A 712 -11.52 27.45 24.51
C THR A 712 -11.84 28.47 23.42
N LEU A 713 -12.84 29.30 23.61
CA LEU A 713 -13.24 30.45 22.78
C LEU A 713 -12.14 31.52 22.60
N HIS A 714 -11.13 31.61 23.42
CA HIS A 714 -10.08 32.64 23.28
C HIS A 714 -8.88 32.20 22.46
N ASP A 715 -8.78 30.91 22.12
CA ASP A 715 -7.64 30.31 21.42
C ASP A 715 -8.11 29.54 20.18
N PRO A 716 -7.98 30.11 18.96
CA PRO A 716 -8.34 29.43 17.72
C PRO A 716 -7.69 28.05 17.55
N GLY A 717 -6.45 27.87 18.02
CA GLY A 717 -5.74 26.60 17.94
C GLY A 717 -6.42 25.49 18.72
N ARG A 718 -6.88 25.79 19.95
CA ARG A 718 -7.65 24.82 20.73
C ARG A 718 -9.01 24.49 20.11
N LEU A 719 -9.63 25.48 19.48
CA LEU A 719 -10.88 25.25 18.76
C LEU A 719 -10.66 24.36 17.53
N CYS A 720 -9.58 24.57 16.78
CA CYS A 720 -9.17 23.65 15.68
C CYS A 720 -9.00 22.22 16.19
N ASP A 721 -8.22 22.01 17.25
CA ASP A 721 -7.95 20.69 17.82
C ASP A 721 -9.24 20.00 18.32
N ALA A 722 -10.16 20.75 18.93
CA ALA A 722 -11.43 20.24 19.40
C ALA A 722 -12.36 19.81 18.24
N VAL A 723 -12.40 20.61 17.16
CA VAL A 723 -13.18 20.31 15.96
C VAL A 723 -12.64 19.05 15.28
N ILE A 724 -11.33 18.97 15.08
CA ILE A 724 -10.70 17.80 14.45
C ILE A 724 -10.96 16.53 15.27
N SER A 725 -10.76 16.59 16.59
CA SER A 725 -11.00 15.44 17.46
C SER A 725 -12.45 14.96 17.45
N ALA A 726 -13.40 15.87 17.18
CA ALA A 726 -14.83 15.55 17.12
C ALA A 726 -15.26 14.96 15.77
N LEU A 727 -14.64 15.38 14.67
CA LEU A 727 -15.05 15.02 13.31
C LEU A 727 -14.20 13.88 12.73
N VAL A 728 -12.92 13.84 13.06
CA VAL A 728 -11.95 12.85 12.56
C VAL A 728 -11.49 11.95 13.70
N PRO A 729 -12.09 10.76 13.92
CA PRO A 729 -11.63 9.81 14.92
C PRO A 729 -10.22 9.32 14.61
N GLU A 730 -9.37 9.13 15.64
CA GLU A 730 -7.96 8.68 15.52
C GLU A 730 -7.74 7.38 14.70
N GLN A 731 -8.80 6.62 14.44
CA GLN A 731 -8.74 5.34 13.73
C GLN A 731 -9.40 5.38 12.34
N ALA A 732 -9.96 6.50 11.92
CA ALA A 732 -10.55 6.64 10.60
C ALA A 732 -9.49 7.14 9.61
N ALA A 733 -9.26 6.36 8.55
CA ALA A 733 -8.50 6.85 7.39
C ALA A 733 -9.29 8.01 6.76
N THR A 734 -8.67 9.17 6.65
CA THR A 734 -9.23 10.27 5.84
C THR A 734 -9.03 9.90 4.39
N HIS A 735 -10.12 9.85 3.62
CA HIS A 735 -10.07 9.52 2.19
C HIS A 735 -9.67 10.71 1.34
N ASP A 736 -9.81 11.92 1.87
CA ASP A 736 -9.42 13.17 1.23
C ASP A 736 -8.63 14.05 2.18
N ASP A 737 -7.95 15.05 1.62
CA ASP A 737 -7.28 16.07 2.40
C ASP A 737 -8.32 16.95 3.09
N ALA A 738 -7.97 17.50 4.24
CA ALA A 738 -8.84 18.42 4.94
C ALA A 738 -8.06 19.62 5.47
N ALA A 739 -8.53 20.81 5.14
CA ALA A 739 -8.02 22.05 5.67
C ALA A 739 -9.04 22.73 6.57
N LEU A 740 -8.59 23.32 7.67
CA LEU A 740 -9.38 24.08 8.62
C LEU A 740 -8.62 25.35 8.99
N LEU A 741 -9.22 26.50 8.76
CA LEU A 741 -8.74 27.83 9.15
C LEU A 741 -9.76 28.48 10.07
N ILE A 742 -9.36 28.78 11.29
CA ILE A 742 -10.20 29.48 12.27
C ILE A 742 -9.55 30.81 12.62
N ALA A 743 -10.33 31.89 12.50
CA ALA A 743 -9.88 33.24 12.78
C ALA A 743 -10.83 33.92 13.77
N ARG A 744 -10.32 34.26 14.96
CA ARG A 744 -11.07 35.03 15.96
C ARG A 744 -10.99 36.51 15.61
N THR A 745 -12.13 37.17 15.49
CA THR A 745 -12.23 38.58 15.14
C THR A 745 -12.01 39.47 16.37
N GLY A 746 -11.27 40.55 16.17
CA GLY A 746 -11.15 41.65 17.09
C GLY A 746 -11.66 42.94 16.42
N SER A 747 -11.89 43.98 17.20
CA SER A 747 -12.18 45.31 16.69
C SER A 747 -10.96 46.22 16.85
N LEU A 748 -10.85 47.22 16.00
CA LEU A 748 -9.91 48.29 16.23
C LEU A 748 -10.52 49.26 17.27
N ALA A 749 -9.77 49.58 18.33
CA ALA A 749 -10.28 50.45 19.39
C ALA A 749 -10.75 51.80 18.83
N GLN A 750 -11.89 52.29 19.29
CA GLN A 750 -12.51 53.49 18.75
C GLN A 750 -11.65 54.74 18.83
N ASP A 751 -10.73 54.82 19.80
CA ASP A 751 -9.74 55.90 19.92
C ASP A 751 -8.61 55.82 18.88
N ARG A 752 -8.51 54.75 18.18
CA ARG A 752 -7.49 54.51 17.11
C ARG A 752 -8.04 54.77 15.69
N VAL A 753 -9.31 55.10 15.54
CA VAL A 753 -9.94 55.37 14.24
C VAL A 753 -10.69 56.65 14.30
N VAL A 754 -10.34 57.60 13.46
CA VAL A 754 -11.02 58.89 13.37
C VAL A 754 -11.33 59.19 11.90
N SER A 755 -12.52 59.74 11.67
CA SER A 755 -12.99 60.07 10.30
C SER A 755 -13.67 61.40 10.25
N TRP A 756 -13.40 62.18 9.22
CA TRP A 756 -13.96 63.49 8.97
C TRP A 756 -14.56 63.57 7.58
N ALA A 757 -15.73 64.16 7.49
CA ALA A 757 -16.27 64.64 6.22
C ALA A 757 -15.69 66.04 5.96
N LEU A 758 -14.93 66.20 4.90
CA LEU A 758 -14.30 67.45 4.54
C LEU A 758 -15.24 68.30 3.65
N PRO A 759 -15.13 69.63 3.65
CA PRO A 759 -15.91 70.42 2.78
C PRO A 759 -15.53 70.25 1.31
N ASP A 760 -16.41 70.63 0.41
CA ASP A 760 -16.09 70.67 -1.03
C ASP A 760 -15.20 71.88 -1.40
N GLY A 761 -14.26 71.67 -2.27
CA GLY A 761 -13.37 72.73 -2.76
C GLY A 761 -12.00 72.90 -2.06
N PRO A 762 -11.26 73.92 -2.38
CA PRO A 762 -9.83 74.12 -1.99
C PRO A 762 -9.57 74.17 -0.46
N ILE A 763 -10.58 74.53 0.33
CA ILE A 763 -10.45 74.58 1.82
C ILE A 763 -10.31 73.20 2.43
N ALA A 764 -10.77 72.18 1.76
CA ALA A 764 -10.73 70.77 2.23
C ALA A 764 -9.30 70.35 2.62
N ALA A 765 -8.28 70.67 1.80
CA ALA A 765 -6.89 70.30 2.10
C ALA A 765 -6.32 71.02 3.33
N ALA A 766 -6.76 72.28 3.60
CA ALA A 766 -6.35 73.00 4.82
C ALA A 766 -6.99 72.42 6.07
N GLU A 767 -8.28 72.06 6.02
CA GLU A 767 -8.97 71.39 7.14
C GLU A 767 -8.41 70.02 7.39
N ALA A 768 -8.12 69.26 6.30
CA ALA A 768 -7.45 67.95 6.43
C ALA A 768 -6.13 68.04 7.18
N ARG A 769 -5.24 68.97 6.83
CA ARG A 769 -3.98 69.14 7.57
C ARG A 769 -4.21 69.48 9.04
N HIS A 770 -5.16 70.36 9.33
CA HIS A 770 -5.50 70.72 10.72
C HIS A 770 -5.97 69.49 11.52
N HIS A 771 -6.89 68.70 10.95
CA HIS A 771 -7.31 67.48 11.59
C HIS A 771 -6.17 66.41 11.80
N VAL A 772 -5.29 66.29 10.79
CA VAL A 772 -4.10 65.44 10.90
C VAL A 772 -3.18 65.88 12.05
N THR A 773 -2.87 67.18 12.11
CA THR A 773 -1.97 67.72 13.17
C THR A 773 -2.53 67.50 14.53
N GLU A 774 -3.81 67.85 14.74
CA GLU A 774 -4.46 67.63 16.07
C GLU A 774 -4.52 66.12 16.45
N GLN A 775 -4.85 65.30 15.51
CA GLN A 775 -5.01 63.88 15.81
C GLN A 775 -3.69 63.16 16.04
N LEU A 776 -2.63 63.44 15.25
CA LEU A 776 -1.31 62.87 15.45
C LEU A 776 -0.68 63.31 16.75
N SER A 777 -0.89 64.57 17.15
CA SER A 777 -0.47 65.04 18.48
C SER A 777 -1.22 64.33 19.59
N ALA A 778 -2.53 64.08 19.46
CA ALA A 778 -3.31 63.30 20.42
C ALA A 778 -2.83 61.85 20.53
N TRP A 779 -2.31 61.27 19.47
CA TRP A 779 -1.71 59.93 19.43
C TRP A 779 -0.22 59.91 19.76
N HIS A 780 0.41 61.07 20.05
CA HIS A 780 1.87 61.20 20.28
C HIS A 780 2.72 60.77 19.11
N LEU A 781 2.26 61.01 17.88
CA LEU A 781 2.89 60.70 16.61
C LEU A 781 3.39 61.97 15.89
N ASP A 782 3.82 62.97 16.64
CA ASP A 782 4.25 64.29 16.13
C ASP A 782 5.34 64.17 15.06
N GLU A 783 6.19 63.16 15.10
CA GLU A 783 7.25 62.91 14.12
C GLU A 783 6.69 62.63 12.72
N LEU A 784 5.48 62.10 12.60
CA LEU A 784 4.84 61.80 11.30
C LEU A 784 4.04 62.96 10.75
N THR A 785 3.83 64.04 11.54
CA THR A 785 2.89 65.11 11.18
C THR A 785 3.22 65.72 9.84
N MET A 786 4.50 66.14 9.63
CA MET A 786 4.91 66.80 8.39
C MET A 786 4.66 65.92 7.12
N THR A 787 5.05 64.66 7.23
CA THR A 787 4.88 63.70 6.12
C THR A 787 3.41 63.41 5.87
N THR A 788 2.61 63.19 6.88
CA THR A 788 1.18 62.90 6.76
C THR A 788 0.41 64.10 6.25
N GLU A 789 0.72 65.34 6.68
CA GLU A 789 0.13 66.57 6.17
C GLU A 789 0.41 66.72 4.67
N LEU A 790 1.56 66.40 4.19
CA LEU A 790 1.89 66.44 2.76
C LEU A 790 1.12 65.40 2.00
N LEU A 791 1.07 64.13 2.49
CA LEU A 791 0.31 63.07 1.88
C LEU A 791 -1.19 63.40 1.76
N VAL A 792 -1.80 63.87 2.87
CA VAL A 792 -3.19 64.25 2.90
C VAL A 792 -3.48 65.41 1.98
N SER A 793 -2.59 66.39 1.90
CA SER A 793 -2.75 67.51 1.02
C SER A 793 -2.77 67.10 -0.46
N GLU A 794 -1.90 66.21 -0.87
CA GLU A 794 -1.88 65.67 -2.20
C GLU A 794 -3.10 64.79 -2.49
N LEU A 795 -3.50 63.92 -1.59
CA LEU A 795 -4.66 63.06 -1.77
C LEU A 795 -5.98 63.81 -1.81
N VAL A 796 -6.22 64.71 -0.89
CA VAL A 796 -7.41 65.57 -0.86
C VAL A 796 -7.41 66.56 -2.04
N GLY A 797 -6.24 67.11 -2.39
CA GLY A 797 -6.10 67.93 -3.56
C GLY A 797 -6.40 67.18 -4.86
N ASN A 798 -6.10 65.92 -4.94
CA ASN A 798 -6.49 65.12 -6.09
C ASN A 798 -8.02 64.90 -6.15
N VAL A 799 -8.68 64.64 -5.02
CA VAL A 799 -10.14 64.55 -4.99
C VAL A 799 -10.77 65.84 -5.44
N VAL A 800 -10.37 67.00 -4.91
CA VAL A 800 -10.93 68.32 -5.23
C VAL A 800 -10.74 68.65 -6.71
N ARG A 801 -9.61 68.20 -7.35
CA ARG A 801 -9.33 68.49 -8.76
C ARG A 801 -10.00 67.50 -9.73
N HIS A 802 -10.18 66.26 -9.34
CA HIS A 802 -10.49 65.18 -10.28
C HIS A 802 -11.73 64.36 -9.98
N ALA A 803 -12.30 64.47 -8.73
CA ALA A 803 -13.49 63.80 -8.34
C ALA A 803 -14.67 64.74 -8.18
N LYS A 804 -15.86 64.22 -7.97
CA LYS A 804 -17.08 64.97 -7.65
C LYS A 804 -17.53 64.65 -6.21
N GLY A 805 -17.85 65.72 -5.49
CA GLY A 805 -18.38 65.62 -4.14
C GLY A 805 -17.31 65.75 -3.04
N PRO A 806 -17.74 65.90 -1.79
CA PRO A 806 -16.84 66.14 -0.67
C PRO A 806 -15.97 64.94 -0.36
N PRO A 807 -14.65 65.14 -0.15
CA PRO A 807 -13.76 64.07 0.28
C PRO A 807 -14.04 63.70 1.73
N ARG A 808 -13.78 62.40 2.07
CA ARG A 808 -13.77 61.94 3.42
C ARG A 808 -12.36 61.50 3.79
N LEU A 809 -11.82 62.04 4.87
CA LEU A 809 -10.53 61.68 5.43
C LEU A 809 -10.77 60.73 6.58
N ARG A 810 -9.97 59.61 6.66
CA ARG A 810 -9.93 58.69 7.78
C ARG A 810 -8.48 58.43 8.16
N LEU A 811 -8.15 58.45 9.45
CA LEU A 811 -6.88 58.03 9.99
C LEU A 811 -7.10 56.81 10.87
N LEU A 812 -6.19 55.82 10.72
CA LEU A 812 -6.16 54.64 11.55
C LEU A 812 -4.77 54.49 12.16
N TYR A 813 -4.76 54.25 13.47
CA TYR A 813 -3.56 53.99 14.23
C TYR A 813 -3.52 52.48 14.57
N GLY A 814 -2.89 51.69 13.72
CA GLY A 814 -2.69 50.23 13.87
C GLY A 814 -1.22 49.88 14.02
N ARG A 815 -0.74 48.89 13.26
CA ARG A 815 0.70 48.55 13.13
C ARG A 815 1.45 49.66 12.41
N THR A 816 0.79 50.38 11.56
CA THR A 816 1.23 51.54 10.81
C THR A 816 0.25 52.67 11.02
N LEU A 817 0.64 53.90 10.69
CA LEU A 817 -0.32 54.97 10.54
C LEU A 817 -0.90 54.90 9.13
N ILE A 818 -2.21 54.70 9.05
CA ILE A 818 -2.92 54.62 7.78
C ILE A 818 -3.72 55.89 7.56
N CYS A 819 -3.53 56.51 6.42
CA CYS A 819 -4.33 57.66 5.99
C CYS A 819 -5.15 57.26 4.75
N GLU A 820 -6.46 57.37 4.82
CA GLU A 820 -7.41 57.07 3.76
C GLU A 820 -8.19 58.31 3.32
N VAL A 821 -8.23 58.54 2.05
CA VAL A 821 -9.05 59.61 1.43
C VAL A 821 -10.01 58.97 0.44
N SER A 822 -11.32 59.08 0.73
CA SER A 822 -12.38 58.49 -0.11
C SER A 822 -13.13 59.56 -0.89
N ASP A 823 -13.52 59.22 -2.10
CA ASP A 823 -14.36 60.06 -3.00
C ASP A 823 -15.41 59.20 -3.73
N ALA A 824 -16.41 59.84 -4.34
CA ALA A 824 -17.49 59.20 -5.08
C ALA A 824 -17.12 58.85 -6.56
N SER A 825 -15.86 58.91 -6.94
CA SER A 825 -15.42 58.63 -8.32
C SER A 825 -14.92 57.18 -8.49
N LEU A 826 -15.32 56.53 -9.54
CA LEU A 826 -14.82 55.20 -9.93
C LEU A 826 -13.60 55.24 -10.87
N THR A 827 -13.00 56.42 -11.06
CA THR A 827 -11.86 56.56 -11.99
C THR A 827 -10.55 56.13 -11.31
N THR A 828 -9.83 55.20 -11.89
CA THR A 828 -8.52 54.74 -11.39
C THR A 828 -7.50 55.83 -11.44
N PRO A 829 -6.81 56.21 -10.33
CA PRO A 829 -5.71 57.13 -10.36
C PRO A 829 -4.50 56.50 -11.08
N ARG A 830 -3.83 57.25 -11.95
CA ARG A 830 -2.61 56.78 -12.65
C ARG A 830 -1.43 57.67 -12.35
N ILE A 831 -0.32 57.04 -11.94
CA ILE A 831 0.96 57.75 -11.86
C ILE A 831 1.35 58.13 -13.30
N ARG A 832 1.46 59.44 -13.56
CA ARG A 832 2.05 59.96 -14.82
C ARG A 832 3.48 60.37 -14.56
N ARG A 833 4.39 60.06 -15.48
CA ARG A 833 5.69 60.72 -15.51
C ARG A 833 5.48 62.17 -15.89
N ALA A 834 5.50 63.05 -14.87
CA ALA A 834 5.49 64.50 -15.11
C ALA A 834 6.84 64.95 -15.67
N ALA A 835 6.87 65.79 -16.70
CA ALA A 835 8.08 66.47 -17.13
C ALA A 835 8.53 67.46 -16.06
N GLU A 836 9.81 67.80 -16.02
CA GLU A 836 10.37 68.76 -15.05
C GLU A 836 9.66 70.14 -15.04
N THR A 837 8.98 70.48 -16.14
CA THR A 837 8.25 71.72 -16.35
C THR A 837 6.77 71.68 -16.00
N ASP A 838 6.23 70.44 -15.60
CA ASP A 838 4.82 70.36 -15.31
C ASP A 838 4.52 70.77 -13.86
N GLU A 839 3.68 71.82 -13.69
CA GLU A 839 3.19 72.27 -12.37
C GLU A 839 2.17 71.29 -11.72
N GLY A 840 1.73 70.25 -12.45
CA GLY A 840 0.78 69.27 -12.02
C GLY A 840 1.19 67.82 -12.35
N GLY A 841 0.74 66.83 -11.57
CA GLY A 841 0.97 65.42 -11.85
C GLY A 841 2.04 64.71 -11.00
N ARG A 842 2.70 65.47 -10.09
CA ARG A 842 3.72 64.92 -9.16
C ARG A 842 3.11 64.41 -7.87
N GLY A 843 1.83 64.63 -7.55
CA GLY A 843 1.22 64.33 -6.28
C GLY A 843 1.28 62.85 -5.93
N LEU A 844 0.91 61.93 -6.84
CA LEU A 844 1.00 60.49 -6.60
C LEU A 844 2.45 59.95 -6.58
N GLN A 845 3.40 60.65 -7.25
CA GLN A 845 4.81 60.30 -7.11
C GLN A 845 5.36 60.67 -5.72
N LEU A 846 4.90 61.78 -5.14
CA LEU A 846 5.20 62.14 -3.76
C LEU A 846 4.58 61.19 -2.79
N VAL A 847 3.31 60.78 -3.01
CA VAL A 847 2.63 59.76 -2.20
C VAL A 847 3.45 58.46 -2.22
N ALA A 848 3.83 57.97 -3.38
CA ALA A 848 4.63 56.75 -3.49
C ALA A 848 6.04 56.85 -2.89
N ALA A 849 6.62 58.06 -2.84
CA ALA A 849 7.96 58.27 -2.27
C ALA A 849 7.94 58.45 -0.75
N LEU A 850 6.84 58.86 -0.14
CA LEU A 850 6.73 59.23 1.27
C LEU A 850 5.94 58.23 2.10
N SER A 851 5.30 57.25 1.45
CA SER A 851 4.60 56.16 2.11
C SER A 851 5.33 54.83 1.91
N ASP A 852 5.31 53.98 2.91
CA ASP A 852 5.84 52.61 2.81
C ASP A 852 5.01 51.76 1.83
N ARG A 853 3.68 51.90 1.92
CA ARG A 853 2.73 51.32 0.98
C ARG A 853 1.65 52.35 0.66
N TRP A 854 1.10 52.29 -0.51
CA TRP A 854 -0.09 53.03 -0.91
C TRP A 854 -0.88 52.28 -1.97
N GLY A 855 -2.14 52.56 -2.13
CA GLY A 855 -2.99 51.87 -3.07
C GLY A 855 -4.34 52.53 -3.25
N THR A 856 -5.16 51.92 -4.08
CA THR A 856 -6.53 52.35 -4.32
C THR A 856 -7.48 51.16 -4.10
N ARG A 857 -8.55 51.43 -3.36
CA ARG A 857 -9.62 50.48 -3.13
C ARG A 857 -10.91 51.02 -3.70
N PHE A 858 -11.65 50.21 -4.41
CA PHE A 858 -12.95 50.52 -4.94
C PHE A 858 -14.08 50.02 -4.03
N SER A 859 -15.17 50.77 -3.93
CA SER A 859 -16.39 50.35 -3.29
C SER A 859 -17.58 50.64 -4.22
N GLY A 860 -18.75 50.07 -3.97
CA GLY A 860 -19.97 50.33 -4.77
C GLY A 860 -20.35 51.81 -4.87
N THR A 861 -19.82 52.68 -3.99
CA THR A 861 -20.14 54.09 -3.90
C THR A 861 -19.00 55.04 -4.31
N GLY A 862 -17.80 54.53 -4.66
CA GLY A 862 -16.66 55.36 -5.00
C GLY A 862 -15.33 54.63 -4.82
N LYS A 863 -14.27 55.39 -4.63
CA LYS A 863 -12.91 54.86 -4.35
C LYS A 863 -12.31 55.46 -3.13
N CYS A 864 -11.37 54.71 -2.53
CA CYS A 864 -10.52 55.15 -1.44
C CYS A 864 -9.04 55.03 -1.85
N ILE A 865 -8.30 56.13 -1.75
CA ILE A 865 -6.82 56.05 -1.84
C ILE A 865 -6.25 56.06 -0.46
N TRP A 866 -5.40 55.11 -0.17
CA TRP A 866 -4.82 54.91 1.15
C TRP A 866 -3.29 54.93 1.10
N THR A 867 -2.67 55.33 2.23
CA THR A 867 -1.23 55.34 2.43
C THR A 867 -0.92 54.74 3.81
N GLU A 868 0.17 54.00 3.90
CA GLU A 868 0.72 53.45 5.13
C GLU A 868 2.09 54.07 5.43
N GLN A 869 2.30 54.42 6.70
CA GLN A 869 3.56 54.96 7.22
C GLN A 869 3.97 54.13 8.43
N ALA A 870 5.25 53.73 8.48
CA ALA A 870 5.81 53.06 9.67
C ALA A 870 5.72 53.93 10.91
N LEU A 871 5.33 53.35 12.01
CA LEU A 871 5.37 54.05 13.28
C LEU A 871 6.82 54.27 13.73
N PRO A 872 7.13 55.42 14.36
CA PRO A 872 8.45 55.61 14.92
C PRO A 872 8.77 54.53 15.97
N SER A 873 9.94 53.93 15.87
CA SER A 873 10.40 52.99 16.87
C SER A 873 10.33 53.63 18.25
N PRO A 874 9.76 52.98 19.29
CA PRO A 874 9.79 53.55 20.63
C PRO A 874 11.26 53.84 20.99
N ALA A 875 11.57 55.12 21.23
CA ALA A 875 12.91 55.53 21.62
C ALA A 875 13.32 54.69 22.84
N HIS A 876 14.37 53.90 22.68
CA HIS A 876 15.02 53.28 23.83
C HIS A 876 15.34 54.43 24.82
N PRO A 877 14.83 54.38 26.06
CA PRO A 877 15.29 55.36 27.06
C PRO A 877 16.80 55.23 27.15
N ALA A 878 17.51 56.28 26.74
CA ALA A 878 18.93 56.35 26.86
C ALA A 878 19.26 56.02 28.31
N ALA A 879 20.03 54.92 28.51
CA ALA A 879 20.58 54.60 29.83
C ALA A 879 21.39 55.78 30.31
N ALA A 880 20.83 56.50 31.31
CA ALA A 880 21.50 57.50 32.05
C ALA A 880 22.40 56.90 33.17
#